data_dd670bdb9bfede04c5d9a48fdae2a212
#
_entry.id   dd670bdb9bfede04c5d9a48fdae2a212
#
_cell.length_a   1.000
_cell.length_b   1.000
_cell.length_c   1.000
_cell.angle_alpha   90.00
_cell.angle_beta   90.00
_cell.angle_gamma   90.00
#
_symmetry.space_group_name_H-M   'P 1'
#
loop_
_entity.id
_entity.type
_entity.pdbx_description
1 polymer ?
#
loop_
_entity_poly.entity_id
_entity_poly.type
_entity_poly.pdbx_seq_one_letter_code
_entity_poly.pdbx_strand_id
1 'polypeptide(L)'
;MSTNFQCEYCNHYYASRNVYAQHVGRCIKTVICSSTEESGEDVSSMVSSVNEMLLDNEDFSHIDKFQIIQEENLPSVSEVSYKFENDQDYEGDISFSGRSSNMEECENFDKILPASLRSCENFDEILPASLQSCENFLSASLRNYDELEEEPEVESIREFPNKAYADLMTLVIENNLSNKARNAIIKFFNKHSDLPQSSPLPKNIETGRKFMNKMNISQLSYSKYCILIHNGQKYFIHYRPIKNCIENLLSNPEILKHFMFKYENSEEEKSYGEQNSGNWWKYAEESIPSSAFILSIILYSDATTTDTLGKNSLHPIYISLGNIPMWRRNKEDAKQLLGYFPILSAKNKTEKESSDFKKLARKTFHDSIKFLLDPLFQGDGGIDFNIDGEDVWFFLRISTIICDWPEACTFSLTYKSANSNYPCHFCLVQKEDLIDIRKDQLILRDHVNMKEYFNNGTSNSAGLKQVDNYFWNIPNLNIYTATVPDRMHHLDLGLFKYQIEFTTELLKLKPGKLVDDMNKRIAKIPRHSGLKVFKKGVQSLSRLTASEYRDMMKIMVFVVDGLYSEDLSNVYVKWNEMYLLSRLENFKESDLQDFQKAINDWGNIFIKLFRDISRSNLKFPKLHSWIYHIVDTIREHVAINGYTTETYESLHKTYVKIPYRLSNKKNVEKQIMENIRCRTIVMRNRVKKTKTPVAFTYTAKLFDFNFSEAIINEHRDNLKLNKNMSKGFAKFIDCLNSYLKLLNTTSEDC
;
A
#
# COMPACT_ATOMS: atom_id res chain seq x y z
N MET A 1 27.20 4.84 40.62
CA MET A 1 26.32 3.67 40.87
C MET A 1 26.23 2.95 39.53
N SER A 2 26.70 1.71 39.44
CA SER A 2 26.62 0.93 38.21
C SER A 2 25.18 0.48 38.01
N THR A 3 24.49 1.02 37.03
CA THR A 3 23.16 0.57 36.61
C THR A 3 23.35 -0.77 35.92
N ASN A 4 22.98 -1.87 36.59
CA ASN A 4 22.92 -3.18 35.96
C ASN A 4 21.57 -3.32 35.24
N PHE A 5 21.60 -3.72 33.97
CA PHE A 5 20.43 -3.99 33.15
C PHE A 5 20.01 -5.44 33.32
N GLN A 6 18.79 -5.71 33.79
CA GLN A 6 18.25 -7.07 33.97
C GLN A 6 17.37 -7.44 32.79
N CYS A 7 17.57 -8.63 32.22
CA CYS A 7 16.72 -9.17 31.16
C CYS A 7 15.44 -9.73 31.75
N GLU A 8 14.27 -9.22 31.35
CA GLU A 8 12.96 -9.66 31.84
C GLU A 8 12.58 -11.07 31.37
N TYR A 9 13.22 -11.55 30.30
CA TYR A 9 12.92 -12.89 29.74
C TYR A 9 13.72 -14.01 30.38
N CYS A 10 14.90 -13.73 30.94
CA CYS A 10 15.74 -14.76 31.53
C CYS A 10 16.39 -14.34 32.88
N ASN A 11 16.05 -13.17 33.41
CA ASN A 11 16.53 -12.61 34.66
C ASN A 11 18.05 -12.37 34.76
N HIS A 12 18.81 -12.44 33.67
CA HIS A 12 20.24 -12.16 33.68
C HIS A 12 20.53 -10.67 33.73
N TYR A 13 21.62 -10.30 34.45
CA TYR A 13 22.04 -8.92 34.61
C TYR A 13 23.22 -8.58 33.70
N TYR A 14 23.21 -7.40 33.09
CA TYR A 14 24.23 -6.90 32.18
C TYR A 14 24.76 -5.55 32.65
N ALA A 15 26.08 -5.39 32.69
CA ALA A 15 26.73 -4.17 33.16
C ALA A 15 26.81 -3.07 32.07
N SER A 16 26.41 -3.35 30.86
CA SER A 16 26.51 -2.44 29.72
C SER A 16 25.24 -2.48 28.87
N ARG A 17 24.70 -1.29 28.52
CA ARG A 17 23.54 -1.12 27.66
C ARG A 17 23.65 -1.88 26.33
N ASN A 18 24.83 -1.86 25.73
CA ASN A 18 25.08 -2.50 24.43
C ASN A 18 25.02 -4.03 24.51
N VAL A 19 25.60 -4.61 25.58
CA VAL A 19 25.55 -6.08 25.80
C VAL A 19 24.13 -6.51 26.14
N TYR A 20 23.39 -5.69 26.87
CA TYR A 20 21.99 -5.90 27.18
C TYR A 20 21.12 -5.90 25.92
N ALA A 21 21.24 -4.90 25.03
CA ALA A 21 20.49 -4.81 23.78
C ALA A 21 20.70 -6.04 22.87
N GLN A 22 21.94 -6.53 22.75
CA GLN A 22 22.26 -7.77 22.02
C GLN A 22 21.62 -9.01 22.67
N HIS A 23 21.60 -9.05 24.01
CA HIS A 23 21.01 -10.16 24.73
C HIS A 23 19.49 -10.19 24.59
N VAL A 24 18.80 -9.05 24.71
CA VAL A 24 17.34 -8.96 24.56
C VAL A 24 16.89 -9.51 23.19
N GLY A 25 17.55 -9.12 22.09
CA GLY A 25 17.25 -9.62 20.75
C GLY A 25 17.39 -11.15 20.61
N ARG A 26 18.34 -11.78 21.33
CA ARG A 26 18.49 -13.25 21.35
C ARG A 26 17.48 -13.90 22.28
N CYS A 27 17.24 -13.32 23.44
CA CYS A 27 16.38 -13.88 24.48
C CYS A 27 14.92 -13.89 24.04
N ILE A 28 14.46 -12.84 23.35
CA ILE A 28 13.11 -12.81 22.74
C ILE A 28 12.95 -13.95 21.74
N LYS A 29 13.95 -14.18 20.87
CA LYS A 29 13.92 -15.32 19.93
C LYS A 29 13.85 -16.67 20.65
N THR A 30 14.59 -16.85 21.72
CA THR A 30 14.62 -18.12 22.49
C THR A 30 13.29 -18.37 23.22
N VAL A 31 12.65 -17.33 23.77
CA VAL A 31 11.34 -17.44 24.43
C VAL A 31 10.24 -17.77 23.40
N ILE A 32 10.33 -17.17 22.20
CA ILE A 32 9.40 -17.50 21.11
C ILE A 32 9.58 -18.94 20.63
N CYS A 33 10.83 -19.43 20.49
CA CYS A 33 11.11 -20.82 20.11
C CYS A 33 10.67 -21.82 21.19
N SER A 34 10.85 -21.51 22.49
CA SER A 34 10.46 -22.41 23.58
C SER A 34 8.94 -22.48 23.81
N SER A 35 8.19 -21.47 23.40
CA SER A 35 6.72 -21.50 23.44
C SER A 35 6.09 -22.28 22.27
N THR A 36 6.88 -22.61 21.24
CA THR A 36 6.46 -23.49 20.12
C THR A 36 6.84 -24.96 20.35
N GLU A 37 7.74 -25.28 21.30
CA GLU A 37 8.14 -26.66 21.59
C GLU A 37 7.18 -27.41 22.53
N GLU A 38 6.21 -26.73 23.16
CA GLU A 38 5.15 -27.40 23.96
C GLU A 38 3.91 -27.82 23.14
N SER A 39 3.80 -27.42 21.87
CA SER A 39 2.87 -27.97 20.90
C SER A 39 3.68 -28.71 19.83
N GLY A 40 3.91 -30.02 20.07
CA GLY A 40 4.64 -30.86 19.12
C GLY A 40 3.91 -30.97 17.80
N GLU A 41 4.34 -30.18 16.80
CA GLU A 41 4.01 -30.38 15.40
C GLU A 41 5.27 -30.25 14.57
N ASP A 42 5.61 -31.39 13.99
CA ASP A 42 6.77 -31.58 13.12
C ASP A 42 6.51 -30.99 11.73
N VAL A 43 7.44 -30.16 11.25
CA VAL A 43 7.36 -29.48 9.96
C VAL A 43 8.01 -30.35 8.89
N SER A 44 7.29 -31.33 8.36
CA SER A 44 7.69 -31.98 7.13
C SER A 44 6.49 -32.51 6.33
N SER A 45 5.77 -31.63 5.63
CA SER A 45 4.98 -31.99 4.45
C SER A 45 4.45 -30.74 3.72
N MET A 46 5.32 -30.01 3.05
CA MET A 46 4.93 -28.91 2.17
C MET A 46 5.04 -29.29 0.70
N VAL A 47 4.29 -30.27 0.23
CA VAL A 47 4.18 -30.57 -1.21
C VAL A 47 2.72 -30.82 -1.65
N SER A 48 1.72 -30.42 -0.87
CA SER A 48 0.32 -30.69 -1.26
C SER A 48 -0.62 -29.48 -1.26
N SER A 49 -0.14 -28.24 -1.09
CA SER A 49 -1.02 -27.09 -0.86
C SER A 49 -1.21 -26.13 -2.05
N VAL A 50 -0.81 -26.48 -3.27
CA VAL A 50 -1.04 -25.63 -4.45
C VAL A 50 -2.52 -25.51 -4.83
N ASN A 51 -3.36 -26.46 -4.42
CA ASN A 51 -4.81 -26.41 -4.66
C ASN A 51 -5.62 -25.72 -3.54
N GLU A 52 -5.07 -25.55 -2.33
CA GLU A 52 -5.78 -24.91 -1.21
C GLU A 52 -5.58 -23.38 -1.14
N MET A 53 -4.48 -22.85 -1.69
CA MET A 53 -4.25 -21.39 -1.73
C MET A 53 -5.24 -20.61 -2.63
N LEU A 54 -6.11 -21.27 -3.36
CA LEU A 54 -7.17 -20.63 -4.14
C LEU A 54 -8.47 -20.41 -3.35
N LEU A 55 -8.57 -20.88 -2.11
CA LEU A 55 -9.80 -20.88 -1.32
C LEU A 55 -9.82 -19.93 -0.12
N ASP A 56 -8.66 -19.42 0.37
CA ASP A 56 -8.62 -18.57 1.56
C ASP A 56 -8.77 -17.07 1.26
N ASN A 57 -9.89 -16.70 0.64
CA ASN A 57 -10.35 -15.31 0.54
C ASN A 57 -11.50 -14.98 1.50
N GLU A 58 -11.69 -15.72 2.58
CA GLU A 58 -12.80 -15.47 3.52
C GLU A 58 -12.64 -14.24 4.40
N ASP A 59 -11.42 -13.76 4.64
CA ASP A 59 -11.18 -12.55 5.47
C ASP A 59 -11.58 -11.22 4.78
N PHE A 60 -11.80 -11.21 3.47
CA PHE A 60 -12.27 -10.02 2.74
C PHE A 60 -13.78 -10.00 2.47
N SER A 61 -14.50 -11.10 2.65
CA SER A 61 -15.94 -11.19 2.37
C SER A 61 -16.81 -10.44 3.40
N HIS A 62 -16.30 -10.16 4.60
CA HIS A 62 -17.02 -9.39 5.62
C HIS A 62 -17.17 -7.90 5.31
N ILE A 63 -16.36 -7.35 4.40
CA ILE A 63 -16.46 -5.93 4.01
C ILE A 63 -17.56 -5.73 2.95
N ASP A 64 -17.77 -6.70 2.08
CA ASP A 64 -18.78 -6.62 1.02
C ASP A 64 -20.23 -6.85 1.52
N LYS A 65 -20.41 -7.62 2.60
CA LYS A 65 -21.75 -7.84 3.19
C LYS A 65 -22.37 -6.60 3.82
N PHE A 66 -21.54 -5.65 4.29
CA PHE A 66 -22.05 -4.36 4.79
C PHE A 66 -22.42 -3.36 3.70
N GLN A 67 -21.98 -3.56 2.45
CA GLN A 67 -22.38 -2.71 1.32
C GLN A 67 -23.74 -3.08 0.74
N ILE A 68 -24.13 -4.34 0.81
CA ILE A 68 -25.41 -4.82 0.20
C ILE A 68 -26.65 -4.31 0.95
N ILE A 69 -26.53 -4.03 2.24
CA ILE A 69 -27.68 -3.55 3.06
C ILE A 69 -27.96 -2.03 2.88
N GLN A 70 -27.03 -1.27 2.27
CA GLN A 70 -27.22 0.18 2.04
C GLN A 70 -27.60 0.56 0.60
N GLU A 71 -27.64 -0.38 -0.34
CA GLU A 71 -27.93 -0.09 -1.75
C GLU A 71 -29.43 -0.22 -2.14
N GLU A 72 -30.28 -0.76 -1.27
CA GLU A 72 -31.71 -0.95 -1.61
C GLU A 72 -32.58 0.32 -1.54
N ASN A 73 -32.04 1.50 -1.16
CA ASN A 73 -32.83 2.74 -1.04
C ASN A 73 -32.20 3.97 -1.69
N LEU A 74 -31.53 3.81 -2.84
CA LEU A 74 -31.09 4.96 -3.65
C LEU A 74 -31.66 4.87 -5.06
N PRO A 75 -32.26 5.97 -5.59
CA PRO A 75 -32.77 5.98 -6.95
C PRO A 75 -31.64 5.78 -7.95
N SER A 76 -31.95 5.10 -9.05
CA SER A 76 -31.07 4.76 -10.15
C SER A 76 -30.22 5.95 -10.60
N VAL A 77 -28.93 5.92 -10.34
CA VAL A 77 -27.99 6.92 -10.85
C VAL A 77 -27.60 6.53 -12.27
N SER A 78 -28.19 7.25 -13.22
CA SER A 78 -27.74 7.29 -14.60
C SER A 78 -26.30 7.81 -14.68
N GLU A 79 -25.46 7.06 -15.38
CA GLU A 79 -24.20 7.44 -16.03
C GLU A 79 -23.42 8.63 -15.43
N VAL A 80 -22.59 8.37 -14.44
CA VAL A 80 -21.50 9.27 -14.08
C VAL A 80 -20.19 8.60 -14.49
N SER A 81 -19.66 9.05 -15.64
CA SER A 81 -18.33 8.67 -16.08
C SER A 81 -17.29 9.26 -15.13
N TYR A 82 -16.52 8.42 -14.47
CA TYR A 82 -15.29 8.83 -13.80
C TYR A 82 -14.27 9.18 -14.88
N LYS A 83 -14.18 10.47 -15.21
CA LYS A 83 -12.98 10.99 -15.84
C LYS A 83 -11.93 11.12 -14.75
N PHE A 84 -10.97 10.18 -14.71
CA PHE A 84 -9.67 10.53 -14.21
C PHE A 84 -9.17 11.69 -15.08
N GLU A 85 -8.89 12.83 -14.48
CA GLU A 85 -8.02 13.80 -15.11
C GLU A 85 -6.63 13.15 -15.11
N ASN A 86 -6.39 12.36 -16.18
CA ASN A 86 -5.06 11.95 -16.52
C ASN A 86 -4.27 13.23 -16.82
N ASP A 87 -3.15 13.40 -16.15
CA ASP A 87 -2.08 14.21 -16.70
C ASP A 87 -1.90 13.77 -18.15
N GLN A 88 -2.09 14.68 -19.10
CA GLN A 88 -2.08 14.43 -20.56
C GLN A 88 -0.77 13.82 -21.10
N ASP A 89 0.17 13.48 -20.23
CA ASP A 89 1.44 12.83 -20.56
C ASP A 89 1.35 11.28 -20.58
N TYR A 90 0.17 10.66 -20.34
CA TYR A 90 0.00 9.20 -20.26
C TYR A 90 -0.90 8.60 -21.34
N GLU A 91 -1.35 9.40 -22.33
CA GLU A 91 -2.08 8.89 -23.48
C GLU A 91 -1.14 8.39 -24.58
N GLY A 92 -0.49 7.29 -24.31
CA GLY A 92 0.10 6.42 -25.32
C GLY A 92 -0.58 5.08 -25.21
N ASP A 93 -1.49 4.81 -26.10
CA ASP A 93 -2.26 3.61 -26.37
C ASP A 93 -3.65 3.52 -25.73
N ILE A 94 -4.62 3.69 -26.63
CA ILE A 94 -6.04 3.33 -26.52
C ILE A 94 -6.95 4.34 -25.82
N SER A 95 -7.35 5.39 -26.53
CA SER A 95 -8.63 6.06 -26.30
C SER A 95 -9.64 5.66 -27.38
N PHE A 96 -10.68 4.90 -26.98
CA PHE A 96 -11.86 4.70 -27.81
C PHE A 96 -12.78 5.91 -27.72
N SER A 97 -12.73 6.80 -28.68
CA SER A 97 -13.86 7.63 -29.04
C SER A 97 -13.89 7.81 -30.55
N GLY A 98 -14.82 7.11 -31.19
CA GLY A 98 -15.15 7.38 -32.57
C GLY A 98 -15.69 8.78 -32.71
N ARG A 99 -14.89 9.66 -33.32
CA ARG A 99 -15.34 10.76 -34.18
C ARG A 99 -14.17 11.15 -35.10
N SER A 100 -14.37 10.91 -36.38
CA SER A 100 -13.62 11.43 -37.50
C SER A 100 -13.67 12.96 -37.49
N SER A 101 -12.50 13.61 -37.44
CA SER A 101 -12.27 14.90 -38.15
C SER A 101 -10.78 15.26 -38.05
N ASN A 102 -10.18 15.32 -39.26
CA ASN A 102 -9.01 16.06 -39.68
C ASN A 102 -7.81 16.18 -38.75
N MET A 103 -6.83 15.31 -38.97
CA MET A 103 -5.43 15.53 -38.61
C MET A 103 -4.70 16.08 -39.87
N GLU A 104 -4.41 17.36 -39.88
CA GLU A 104 -3.29 17.93 -40.61
C GLU A 104 -2.56 18.88 -39.66
N GLU A 105 -1.22 18.78 -39.67
CA GLU A 105 -0.21 19.71 -39.16
C GLU A 105 0.02 19.80 -37.64
N CYS A 106 1.02 19.05 -37.17
CA CYS A 106 1.95 19.50 -36.13
C CYS A 106 3.32 18.78 -36.24
N GLU A 107 3.96 18.94 -37.38
CA GLU A 107 5.42 18.84 -37.47
C GLU A 107 5.99 20.26 -37.43
N ASN A 108 7.03 20.45 -36.58
CA ASN A 108 7.86 21.67 -36.41
C ASN A 108 7.54 22.56 -35.20
N PHE A 109 8.05 22.20 -34.05
CA PHE A 109 8.21 23.11 -32.91
C PHE A 109 9.69 23.39 -32.51
N ASP A 110 10.66 23.05 -33.34
CA ASP A 110 12.09 23.28 -33.07
C ASP A 110 12.72 24.45 -33.85
N LYS A 111 11.95 25.27 -34.50
CA LYS A 111 12.51 26.41 -35.25
C LYS A 111 11.64 27.65 -35.13
N ILE A 112 11.69 28.36 -34.02
CA ILE A 112 11.51 29.81 -33.95
C ILE A 112 12.00 30.32 -32.59
N LEU A 113 13.29 30.54 -32.42
CA LEU A 113 13.84 31.48 -31.45
C LEU A 113 14.46 32.65 -32.25
N PRO A 114 14.03 33.90 -32.00
CA PRO A 114 14.61 35.07 -32.65
C PRO A 114 16.08 35.26 -32.30
N ALA A 115 16.87 35.67 -33.28
CA ALA A 115 18.34 35.82 -33.22
C ALA A 115 18.86 36.94 -32.29
N SER A 116 18.03 37.54 -31.44
CA SER A 116 18.39 38.67 -30.57
C SER A 116 18.77 38.33 -29.14
N LEU A 117 18.88 37.03 -28.77
CA LEU A 117 19.27 36.59 -27.40
C LEU A 117 20.60 35.86 -27.35
N ARG A 118 21.52 36.13 -28.30
CA ARG A 118 22.88 35.54 -28.34
C ARG A 118 23.97 36.45 -27.83
N SER A 119 23.74 37.28 -26.84
CA SER A 119 24.84 37.97 -26.13
C SER A 119 24.34 38.57 -24.82
N CYS A 120 24.46 37.85 -23.73
CA CYS A 120 24.60 38.39 -22.40
C CYS A 120 25.28 37.33 -21.54
N GLU A 121 26.57 37.41 -21.48
CA GLU A 121 27.37 36.94 -20.36
C GLU A 121 27.05 37.84 -19.18
N ASN A 122 26.78 37.27 -18.01
CA ASN A 122 26.48 37.80 -16.68
C ASN A 122 25.00 37.69 -16.27
N PHE A 123 24.70 36.51 -15.68
CA PHE A 123 23.48 36.29 -14.90
C PHE A 123 23.84 35.81 -13.46
N ASP A 124 24.60 36.68 -12.77
CA ASP A 124 24.77 36.58 -11.30
C ASP A 124 24.23 37.86 -10.65
N GLU A 125 22.99 38.17 -10.79
CA GLU A 125 22.27 39.15 -9.94
C GLU A 125 20.86 39.30 -10.50
N ILE A 126 19.89 38.70 -9.87
CA ILE A 126 18.52 39.11 -9.53
C ILE A 126 17.71 37.87 -9.16
N LEU A 127 17.91 37.37 -7.95
CA LEU A 127 16.90 36.59 -7.26
C LEU A 127 15.85 37.56 -6.71
N PRO A 128 14.54 37.35 -6.97
CA PRO A 128 13.50 38.18 -6.36
C PRO A 128 13.59 38.12 -4.84
N ALA A 129 13.47 39.28 -4.17
CA ALA A 129 13.56 39.43 -2.70
C ALA A 129 12.60 38.52 -1.89
N SER A 130 11.65 37.86 -2.53
CA SER A 130 10.73 36.87 -1.93
C SER A 130 11.36 35.51 -1.61
N LEU A 131 12.52 35.15 -2.22
CA LEU A 131 13.22 33.91 -1.96
C LEU A 131 14.27 34.04 -0.85
N GLN A 132 14.84 35.23 -0.65
CA GLN A 132 15.79 35.48 0.46
C GLN A 132 15.13 35.44 1.85
N SER A 133 13.81 35.63 1.97
CA SER A 133 13.11 35.57 3.24
C SER A 133 12.89 34.13 3.76
N CYS A 134 13.00 33.10 2.92
CA CYS A 134 12.79 31.70 3.34
C CYS A 134 14.00 31.10 4.04
N GLU A 135 15.22 31.43 3.62
CA GLU A 135 16.43 30.91 4.28
C GLU A 135 16.60 31.49 5.69
N ASN A 136 16.26 32.75 5.88
CA ASN A 136 16.28 33.38 7.21
C ASN A 136 15.17 32.88 8.14
N PHE A 137 14.06 32.38 7.60
CA PHE A 137 12.98 31.78 8.41
C PHE A 137 13.30 30.35 8.87
N LEU A 138 14.03 29.57 8.05
CA LEU A 138 14.50 28.24 8.43
C LEU A 138 15.50 28.30 9.60
N SER A 139 16.40 29.26 9.59
CA SER A 139 17.38 29.42 10.67
C SER A 139 16.77 30.01 11.97
N ALA A 140 15.68 30.76 11.88
CA ALA A 140 14.96 31.29 13.06
C ALA A 140 14.02 30.26 13.70
N SER A 141 13.38 29.36 12.87
CA SER A 141 12.51 28.32 13.40
C SER A 141 13.26 27.18 14.10
N LEU A 142 14.53 26.95 13.76
CA LEU A 142 15.37 25.94 14.44
C LEU A 142 15.92 26.46 15.80
N ARG A 143 15.89 27.75 16.04
CA ARG A 143 16.35 28.34 17.31
C ARG A 143 15.27 28.46 18.39
N ASN A 144 13.99 28.35 18.05
CA ASN A 144 12.88 28.51 18.99
C ASN A 144 12.37 27.19 19.58
N TYR A 145 13.17 26.14 19.60
CA TYR A 145 12.79 24.89 20.29
C TYR A 145 13.15 24.89 21.78
N ASP A 146 13.96 25.86 22.26
CA ASP A 146 14.44 25.89 23.63
C ASP A 146 13.78 26.98 24.54
N GLU A 147 12.87 27.79 24.00
CA GLU A 147 12.08 28.74 24.81
C GLU A 147 10.58 28.41 24.64
N LEU A 148 10.15 27.31 25.23
CA LEU A 148 8.76 27.15 25.64
C LEU A 148 8.62 27.86 26.98
N GLU A 149 7.98 29.03 27.00
CA GLU A 149 7.42 29.60 28.21
C GLU A 149 6.67 28.50 28.97
N GLU A 150 7.00 28.29 30.23
CA GLU A 150 6.26 27.42 31.15
C GLU A 150 4.82 27.94 31.25
N GLU A 151 3.91 27.41 30.39
CA GLU A 151 2.49 27.53 30.65
C GLU A 151 2.18 26.81 31.97
N PRO A 152 1.31 27.38 32.82
CA PRO A 152 0.99 26.80 34.13
C PRO A 152 0.52 25.35 33.95
N GLU A 153 0.99 24.45 34.81
CA GLU A 153 0.64 23.02 34.84
C GLU A 153 -0.88 22.82 34.77
N VAL A 154 -1.39 22.72 33.58
CA VAL A 154 -2.75 22.18 33.33
C VAL A 154 -2.69 20.70 33.61
N GLU A 155 -3.37 20.22 34.66
CA GLU A 155 -3.54 18.77 34.92
C GLU A 155 -3.74 18.03 33.62
N SER A 156 -2.78 17.19 33.25
CA SER A 156 -2.78 16.51 31.96
C SER A 156 -3.88 15.44 31.96
N ILE A 157 -4.99 15.70 31.28
CA ILE A 157 -6.09 14.75 31.11
C ILE A 157 -5.57 13.59 30.27
N ARG A 158 -5.42 12.41 30.87
CA ARG A 158 -4.94 11.19 30.19
C ARG A 158 -6.05 10.16 29.94
N GLU A 159 -7.16 10.24 30.68
CA GLU A 159 -8.25 9.26 30.65
C GLU A 159 -9.62 9.92 30.50
N PHE A 160 -10.61 9.14 30.10
CA PHE A 160 -12.00 9.60 30.05
C PHE A 160 -12.55 9.81 31.47
N PRO A 161 -13.50 10.76 31.66
CA PRO A 161 -14.06 11.04 32.97
C PRO A 161 -14.72 9.83 33.64
N ASN A 162 -15.30 8.92 32.83
CA ASN A 162 -15.94 7.70 33.28
C ASN A 162 -16.12 6.70 32.12
N LYS A 163 -16.50 5.46 32.46
CA LYS A 163 -16.67 4.36 31.49
C LYS A 163 -17.78 4.65 30.48
N ALA A 164 -18.94 5.19 30.90
CA ALA A 164 -20.05 5.47 30.00
C ALA A 164 -19.68 6.51 28.93
N TYR A 165 -18.88 7.52 29.33
CA TYR A 165 -18.32 8.48 28.39
C TYR A 165 -17.40 7.83 27.35
N ALA A 166 -16.48 6.97 27.81
CA ALA A 166 -15.57 6.24 26.95
C ALA A 166 -16.34 5.30 25.97
N ASP A 167 -17.33 4.59 26.47
CA ASP A 167 -18.14 3.66 25.68
C ASP A 167 -19.01 4.39 24.64
N LEU A 168 -19.57 5.55 24.98
CA LEU A 168 -20.26 6.41 24.01
C LEU A 168 -19.32 6.89 22.91
N MET A 169 -18.13 7.42 23.29
CA MET A 169 -17.18 7.90 22.28
C MET A 169 -16.69 6.76 21.37
N THR A 170 -16.51 5.57 21.93
CA THR A 170 -16.19 4.35 21.16
C THR A 170 -17.31 4.02 20.17
N LEU A 171 -18.54 3.89 20.63
CA LEU A 171 -19.71 3.58 19.81
C LEU A 171 -19.84 4.55 18.61
N VAL A 172 -19.75 5.84 18.86
CA VAL A 172 -20.00 6.87 17.84
C VAL A 172 -18.86 7.01 16.83
N ILE A 173 -17.63 6.71 17.23
CA ILE A 173 -16.44 6.79 16.36
C ILE A 173 -16.33 5.52 15.51
N GLU A 174 -16.44 4.35 16.08
CA GLU A 174 -16.36 3.07 15.36
C GLU A 174 -17.46 2.95 14.30
N ASN A 175 -18.68 3.35 14.64
CA ASN A 175 -19.79 3.26 13.69
C ASN A 175 -19.92 4.48 12.75
N ASN A 176 -18.95 5.41 12.75
CA ASN A 176 -18.95 6.60 11.89
C ASN A 176 -20.29 7.37 11.90
N LEU A 177 -20.98 7.44 13.04
CA LEU A 177 -22.29 8.03 13.15
C LEU A 177 -22.28 9.53 12.80
N SER A 178 -23.35 10.06 12.20
CA SER A 178 -23.49 11.49 11.95
C SER A 178 -23.64 12.28 13.27
N ASN A 179 -23.27 13.55 13.31
CA ASN A 179 -23.42 14.37 14.52
C ASN A 179 -24.86 14.43 15.02
N LYS A 180 -25.85 14.37 14.10
CA LYS A 180 -27.28 14.30 14.43
C LYS A 180 -27.61 13.01 15.19
N ALA A 181 -27.15 11.87 14.67
CA ALA A 181 -27.36 10.57 15.31
C ALA A 181 -26.68 10.48 16.68
N ARG A 182 -25.43 10.94 16.78
CA ARG A 182 -24.65 10.97 18.05
C ARG A 182 -25.36 11.77 19.11
N ASN A 183 -25.84 12.99 18.79
CA ASN A 183 -26.57 13.84 19.72
C ASN A 183 -27.96 13.28 20.07
N ALA A 184 -28.60 12.54 19.16
CA ALA A 184 -29.84 11.83 19.45
C ALA A 184 -29.65 10.70 20.48
N ILE A 185 -28.54 9.95 20.39
CA ILE A 185 -28.16 8.92 21.36
C ILE A 185 -27.96 9.52 22.74
N ILE A 186 -27.22 10.64 22.86
CA ILE A 186 -27.01 11.35 24.12
C ILE A 186 -28.36 11.79 24.71
N LYS A 187 -29.22 12.38 23.88
CA LYS A 187 -30.56 12.82 24.32
C LYS A 187 -31.44 11.65 24.77
N PHE A 188 -31.41 10.54 24.02
CA PHE A 188 -32.16 9.32 24.37
C PHE A 188 -31.71 8.78 25.73
N PHE A 189 -30.37 8.62 25.91
CA PHE A 189 -29.83 8.15 27.17
C PHE A 189 -30.25 9.06 28.34
N ASN A 190 -30.07 10.39 28.21
CA ASN A 190 -30.38 11.34 29.26
C ASN A 190 -31.90 11.41 29.58
N LYS A 191 -32.78 11.05 28.62
CA LYS A 191 -34.23 11.03 28.83
C LYS A 191 -34.72 9.77 29.56
N HIS A 192 -34.04 8.64 29.35
CA HIS A 192 -34.54 7.32 29.77
C HIS A 192 -33.67 6.66 30.83
N SER A 193 -32.56 7.28 31.28
CA SER A 193 -31.74 6.78 32.39
C SER A 193 -32.22 7.46 33.71
N ASP A 194 -32.43 6.67 34.74
CA ASP A 194 -32.78 7.12 36.09
C ASP A 194 -31.55 7.64 36.83
N LEU A 195 -30.94 8.74 36.33
CA LEU A 195 -29.75 9.34 36.90
C LEU A 195 -30.14 10.43 37.91
N PRO A 196 -29.63 10.36 39.17
CA PRO A 196 -30.16 11.24 40.25
C PRO A 196 -29.65 12.67 40.17
N GLN A 197 -28.53 13.03 39.50
CA GLN A 197 -28.06 14.42 39.54
C GLN A 197 -27.38 14.95 38.26
N SER A 198 -26.60 14.17 37.53
CA SER A 198 -25.93 14.62 36.31
C SER A 198 -25.65 13.47 35.35
N SER A 199 -25.80 13.73 34.06
CA SER A 199 -25.46 12.76 33.03
C SER A 199 -23.93 12.45 33.05
N PRO A 200 -23.53 11.16 33.04
CA PRO A 200 -22.12 10.78 32.89
C PRO A 200 -21.60 11.01 31.45
N LEU A 201 -22.49 11.40 30.52
CA LEU A 201 -22.16 11.64 29.13
C LEU A 201 -21.82 13.11 28.85
N PRO A 202 -21.10 13.40 27.76
CA PRO A 202 -20.85 14.78 27.37
C PRO A 202 -22.17 15.48 27.01
N LYS A 203 -22.25 16.81 27.22
CA LYS A 203 -23.41 17.64 26.87
C LYS A 203 -23.86 17.45 25.40
N ASN A 204 -22.90 17.28 24.51
CA ASN A 204 -23.09 16.93 23.09
C ASN A 204 -21.78 16.32 22.55
N ILE A 205 -21.83 15.77 21.33
CA ILE A 205 -20.67 15.11 20.73
C ILE A 205 -19.49 16.04 20.47
N GLU A 206 -19.75 17.31 20.22
CA GLU A 206 -18.69 18.30 20.03
C GLU A 206 -17.89 18.52 21.32
N THR A 207 -18.57 18.59 22.47
CA THR A 207 -17.91 18.62 23.79
C THR A 207 -17.08 17.37 24.02
N GLY A 208 -17.58 16.19 23.63
CA GLY A 208 -16.85 14.92 23.69
C GLY A 208 -15.56 14.94 22.87
N ARG A 209 -15.62 15.43 21.64
CA ARG A 209 -14.45 15.57 20.77
C ARG A 209 -13.44 16.61 21.30
N LYS A 210 -13.92 17.76 21.77
CA LYS A 210 -13.04 18.77 22.39
C LYS A 210 -12.31 18.21 23.60
N PHE A 211 -12.98 17.38 24.40
CA PHE A 211 -12.37 16.69 25.52
C PHE A 211 -11.25 15.74 25.04
N MET A 212 -11.53 14.87 24.04
CA MET A 212 -10.50 13.98 23.47
C MET A 212 -9.32 14.74 22.86
N ASN A 213 -9.57 15.89 22.23
CA ASN A 213 -8.51 16.74 21.68
C ASN A 213 -7.62 17.39 22.76
N LYS A 214 -8.14 17.59 23.98
CA LYS A 214 -7.38 18.07 25.14
C LYS A 214 -6.61 16.97 25.87
N MET A 215 -6.86 15.69 25.59
CA MET A 215 -6.10 14.61 26.18
C MET A 215 -4.63 14.75 25.81
N ASN A 216 -3.74 14.82 26.81
CA ASN A 216 -2.31 14.92 26.57
C ASN A 216 -1.71 13.54 26.24
N ILE A 217 -1.74 13.18 24.97
CA ILE A 217 -1.12 11.97 24.41
C ILE A 217 -0.14 12.46 23.34
N SER A 218 1.11 12.70 23.74
CA SER A 218 2.17 13.26 22.89
C SER A 218 2.32 12.52 21.58
N GLN A 219 2.29 11.18 21.61
CA GLN A 219 2.41 10.31 20.43
C GLN A 219 1.28 10.49 19.40
N LEU A 220 0.16 11.13 19.77
CA LEU A 220 -0.97 11.41 18.88
C LEU A 220 -1.08 12.90 18.52
N SER A 221 -0.10 13.71 18.85
CA SER A 221 -0.06 15.12 18.46
C SER A 221 0.01 15.25 16.94
N TYR A 222 -0.57 16.31 16.38
CA TYR A 222 -0.46 16.69 14.99
C TYR A 222 -0.25 18.18 14.87
N SER A 223 0.39 18.60 13.79
CA SER A 223 0.76 19.99 13.55
C SER A 223 0.55 20.36 12.08
N LYS A 224 0.67 21.64 11.78
CA LYS A 224 0.74 22.13 10.40
C LYS A 224 1.95 23.04 10.24
N TYR A 225 2.63 22.93 9.12
CA TYR A 225 3.78 23.75 8.78
C TYR A 225 3.57 24.39 7.39
N CYS A 226 3.88 25.70 7.26
CA CYS A 226 3.77 26.39 5.98
C CYS A 226 5.05 26.14 5.19
N ILE A 227 4.96 25.25 4.17
CA ILE A 227 6.12 24.88 3.35
C ILE A 227 6.36 25.82 2.20
N LEU A 228 5.31 26.49 1.70
CA LEU A 228 5.39 27.38 0.54
C LEU A 228 4.38 28.52 0.65
N ILE A 229 4.79 29.69 0.20
CA ILE A 229 3.89 30.81 -0.12
C ILE A 229 4.05 31.11 -1.62
N HIS A 230 2.97 30.88 -2.39
CA HIS A 230 2.97 31.10 -3.84
C HIS A 230 1.75 31.92 -4.23
N ASN A 231 1.97 33.00 -4.98
CA ASN A 231 0.90 33.91 -5.41
C ASN A 231 0.03 34.46 -4.26
N GLY A 232 0.61 34.67 -3.09
CA GLY A 232 -0.10 35.11 -1.86
C GLY A 232 -0.88 34.01 -1.15
N GLN A 233 -0.95 32.80 -1.69
CA GLN A 233 -1.55 31.63 -1.07
C GLN A 233 -0.51 30.86 -0.25
N LYS A 234 -0.88 30.47 0.97
CA LYS A 234 -0.04 29.63 1.85
C LYS A 234 -0.40 28.17 1.65
N TYR A 235 0.61 27.33 1.47
CA TYR A 235 0.49 25.89 1.36
C TYR A 235 1.09 25.22 2.60
N PHE A 236 0.33 24.30 3.20
CA PHE A 236 0.68 23.70 4.47
C PHE A 236 0.85 22.21 4.35
N ILE A 237 1.83 21.65 5.05
CA ILE A 237 1.88 20.24 5.40
C ILE A 237 1.09 20.09 6.71
N HIS A 238 0.12 19.15 6.71
CA HIS A 238 -0.55 18.71 7.91
C HIS A 238 0.06 17.37 8.31
N TYR A 239 0.68 17.25 9.46
CA TYR A 239 1.52 16.10 9.76
C TYR A 239 1.50 15.73 11.25
N ARG A 240 1.93 14.50 11.52
CA ARG A 240 2.31 14.01 12.85
C ARG A 240 3.84 13.88 12.87
N PRO A 241 4.53 14.29 13.96
CA PRO A 241 5.96 14.05 14.07
C PRO A 241 6.28 12.57 13.82
N ILE A 242 7.22 12.29 12.93
CA ILE A 242 7.49 10.90 12.49
C ILE A 242 7.96 10.04 13.66
N LYS A 243 8.74 10.58 14.59
CA LYS A 243 9.16 9.90 15.82
C LYS A 243 7.94 9.42 16.61
N ASN A 244 6.92 10.27 16.77
CA ASN A 244 5.70 9.92 17.48
C ASN A 244 4.90 8.79 16.77
N CYS A 245 4.94 8.76 15.43
CA CYS A 245 4.33 7.67 14.66
C CYS A 245 5.05 6.35 14.91
N ILE A 246 6.38 6.37 14.95
CA ILE A 246 7.21 5.19 15.24
C ILE A 246 6.98 4.73 16.69
N GLU A 247 7.04 5.63 17.67
CA GLU A 247 6.75 5.31 19.08
C GLU A 247 5.35 4.71 19.25
N ASN A 248 4.36 5.20 18.49
CA ASN A 248 3.02 4.64 18.52
C ASN A 248 2.96 3.20 18.00
N LEU A 249 3.74 2.85 16.98
CA LEU A 249 3.88 1.47 16.50
C LEU A 249 4.61 0.60 17.51
N LEU A 250 5.73 1.07 18.04
CA LEU A 250 6.55 0.35 19.02
C LEU A 250 5.90 0.22 20.41
N SER A 251 4.86 0.99 20.70
CA SER A 251 4.07 0.86 21.93
C SER A 251 2.94 -0.16 21.84
N ASN A 252 2.77 -0.84 20.69
CA ASN A 252 1.74 -1.86 20.51
C ASN A 252 2.29 -3.26 20.80
N PRO A 253 1.88 -3.92 21.91
CA PRO A 253 2.41 -5.24 22.30
C PRO A 253 2.18 -6.32 21.23
N GLU A 254 1.05 -6.26 20.50
CA GLU A 254 0.75 -7.21 19.42
C GLU A 254 1.66 -7.04 18.21
N ILE A 255 2.29 -5.88 18.05
CA ILE A 255 3.33 -5.64 17.03
C ILE A 255 4.66 -6.17 17.56
N LEU A 256 5.02 -5.81 18.79
CA LEU A 256 6.31 -6.17 19.38
C LEU A 256 6.51 -7.68 19.53
N LYS A 257 5.44 -8.42 19.79
CA LYS A 257 5.45 -9.88 19.87
C LYS A 257 6.08 -10.56 18.65
N HIS A 258 5.96 -9.96 17.49
CA HIS A 258 6.43 -10.51 16.20
C HIS A 258 7.54 -9.66 15.57
N PHE A 259 8.18 -8.78 16.33
CA PHE A 259 9.13 -7.81 15.80
C PHE A 259 10.48 -8.47 15.48
N MET A 260 10.98 -8.23 14.27
CA MET A 260 12.24 -8.80 13.77
C MET A 260 13.38 -7.81 14.00
N PHE A 261 14.43 -8.24 14.70
CA PHE A 261 15.55 -7.38 15.07
C PHE A 261 16.78 -7.61 14.21
N LYS A 262 16.95 -8.79 13.62
CA LYS A 262 18.20 -9.21 12.97
C LYS A 262 17.95 -9.82 11.61
N TYR A 263 18.99 -9.78 10.78
CA TYR A 263 19.05 -10.49 9.52
C TYR A 263 18.83 -11.98 9.72
N GLU A 264 17.99 -12.57 8.89
CA GLU A 264 17.72 -14.00 8.87
C GLU A 264 18.56 -14.67 7.78
N ASN A 265 19.46 -15.55 8.20
CA ASN A 265 20.29 -16.34 7.29
C ASN A 265 19.77 -17.78 7.32
N SER A 266 19.28 -18.28 6.19
CA SER A 266 18.94 -19.70 6.05
C SER A 266 20.21 -20.53 5.89
N GLU A 267 20.34 -21.65 6.63
CA GLU A 267 21.52 -22.52 6.57
C GLU A 267 21.59 -23.36 5.28
N GLU A 268 20.45 -23.59 4.63
CA GLU A 268 20.36 -24.44 3.44
C GLU A 268 20.37 -23.59 2.14
N GLU A 269 19.21 -23.20 1.65
CA GLU A 269 19.07 -22.38 0.45
C GLU A 269 18.56 -20.98 0.82
N LYS A 270 19.20 -19.94 0.25
CA LYS A 270 18.77 -18.56 0.47
C LYS A 270 17.31 -18.38 0.09
N SER A 271 16.53 -17.82 1.01
CA SER A 271 15.11 -17.55 0.83
C SER A 271 14.77 -16.08 1.07
N TYR A 272 13.77 -15.56 0.38
CA TYR A 272 13.36 -14.16 0.33
C TYR A 272 11.86 -14.04 0.67
N GLY A 273 11.54 -14.12 1.95
CA GLY A 273 10.15 -14.04 2.45
C GLY A 273 9.87 -12.72 3.13
N GLU A 274 10.38 -12.54 4.34
CA GLU A 274 10.21 -11.32 5.14
C GLU A 274 11.40 -10.37 4.96
N GLN A 275 11.21 -9.06 5.19
CA GLN A 275 12.24 -8.04 4.88
C GLN A 275 13.62 -8.34 5.49
N ASN A 276 13.66 -8.96 6.65
CA ASN A 276 14.91 -9.33 7.31
C ASN A 276 15.66 -10.49 6.64
N SER A 277 15.10 -11.13 5.62
CA SER A 277 15.79 -12.14 4.80
C SER A 277 16.37 -11.57 3.49
N GLY A 278 16.07 -10.32 3.13
CA GLY A 278 16.51 -9.65 1.91
C GLY A 278 17.98 -9.16 1.97
N ASN A 279 18.56 -8.97 0.79
CA ASN A 279 19.93 -8.44 0.69
C ASN A 279 20.04 -7.02 1.24
N TRP A 280 19.00 -6.18 1.02
CA TRP A 280 18.93 -4.83 1.58
C TRP A 280 19.14 -4.84 3.10
N TRP A 281 18.47 -5.73 3.82
CA TRP A 281 18.61 -5.81 5.28
C TRP A 281 20.01 -6.21 5.70
N LYS A 282 20.60 -7.20 5.01
CA LYS A 282 21.97 -7.63 5.26
C LYS A 282 22.95 -6.45 5.17
N TYR A 283 22.92 -5.71 4.06
CA TYR A 283 23.82 -4.56 3.86
C TYR A 283 23.52 -3.42 4.83
N ALA A 284 22.26 -3.18 5.14
CA ALA A 284 21.88 -2.18 6.15
C ALA A 284 22.42 -2.54 7.53
N GLU A 285 22.32 -3.82 7.94
CA GLU A 285 22.84 -4.30 9.23
C GLU A 285 24.37 -4.27 9.29
N GLU A 286 25.05 -4.59 8.22
CA GLU A 286 26.52 -4.48 8.10
C GLU A 286 27.03 -3.02 8.21
N SER A 287 26.17 -2.04 7.90
CA SER A 287 26.50 -0.60 7.92
C SER A 287 26.36 0.07 9.28
N ILE A 288 25.95 -0.65 10.33
CA ILE A 288 25.69 -0.11 11.66
C ILE A 288 26.54 -0.81 12.73
N PRO A 289 26.74 -0.20 13.92
CA PRO A 289 27.40 -0.88 15.02
C PRO A 289 26.71 -2.20 15.39
N SER A 290 27.49 -3.22 15.75
CA SER A 290 26.98 -4.57 16.08
C SER A 290 26.02 -4.61 17.29
N SER A 291 26.05 -3.58 18.14
CA SER A 291 25.15 -3.42 19.28
C SER A 291 23.84 -2.72 18.95
N ALA A 292 23.70 -2.17 17.77
CA ALA A 292 22.50 -1.50 17.30
C ALA A 292 21.61 -2.42 16.44
N PHE A 293 20.39 -1.98 16.22
CA PHE A 293 19.43 -2.66 15.36
C PHE A 293 18.97 -1.76 14.22
N ILE A 294 18.61 -2.37 13.08
CA ILE A 294 17.96 -1.66 11.99
C ILE A 294 16.47 -1.42 12.34
N LEU A 295 16.02 -0.18 12.17
CA LEU A 295 14.59 0.13 12.09
C LEU A 295 14.26 0.42 10.62
N SER A 296 13.69 -0.57 9.96
CA SER A 296 13.33 -0.51 8.54
C SER A 296 12.07 0.32 8.35
N ILE A 297 12.19 1.44 7.65
CA ILE A 297 11.09 2.35 7.34
C ILE A 297 10.53 2.04 5.96
N ILE A 298 9.23 1.78 5.90
CA ILE A 298 8.47 1.65 4.66
C ILE A 298 7.59 2.89 4.53
N LEU A 299 7.68 3.59 3.41
CA LEU A 299 6.82 4.72 3.07
C LEU A 299 5.81 4.30 1.99
N TYR A 300 4.60 4.84 2.08
CA TYR A 300 3.61 4.75 1.01
C TYR A 300 2.99 6.13 0.78
N SER A 301 2.92 6.55 -0.47
CA SER A 301 2.26 7.78 -0.87
C SER A 301 1.50 7.58 -2.17
N ASP A 302 0.30 8.13 -2.23
CA ASP A 302 -0.52 8.20 -3.44
C ASP A 302 -1.61 9.27 -3.28
N ALA A 303 -1.78 10.10 -4.29
CA ALA A 303 -2.82 11.12 -4.30
C ALA A 303 -4.18 10.50 -4.62
N THR A 304 -5.18 10.79 -3.79
CA THR A 304 -6.52 10.23 -3.97
C THR A 304 -7.62 11.29 -4.01
N THR A 305 -8.61 11.10 -4.87
CA THR A 305 -9.79 11.98 -4.94
C THR A 305 -10.71 11.75 -3.74
N THR A 306 -11.24 12.84 -3.20
CA THR A 306 -12.10 12.84 -2.01
C THR A 306 -13.58 12.89 -2.33
N ASP A 307 -13.93 13.33 -3.53
CA ASP A 307 -15.32 13.47 -4.00
C ASP A 307 -15.55 12.70 -5.31
N THR A 308 -16.82 12.47 -5.61
CA THR A 308 -17.24 11.75 -6.82
C THR A 308 -17.04 12.54 -8.11
N LEU A 309 -16.79 13.85 -8.02
CA LEU A 309 -16.58 14.73 -9.17
C LEU A 309 -15.09 14.90 -9.51
N GLY A 310 -14.18 14.34 -8.69
CA GLY A 310 -12.74 14.47 -8.89
C GLY A 310 -12.19 15.89 -8.69
N LYS A 311 -12.96 16.81 -8.07
CA LYS A 311 -12.58 18.21 -7.92
C LYS A 311 -11.63 18.46 -6.75
N ASN A 312 -11.71 17.62 -5.73
CA ASN A 312 -10.88 17.73 -4.53
C ASN A 312 -10.07 16.45 -4.36
N SER A 313 -8.79 16.62 -4.09
CA SER A 313 -7.87 15.52 -3.83
C SER A 313 -7.08 15.80 -2.55
N LEU A 314 -6.62 14.74 -1.91
CA LEU A 314 -5.65 14.78 -0.82
C LEU A 314 -4.49 13.88 -1.20
N HIS A 315 -3.30 14.23 -0.73
CA HIS A 315 -2.08 13.48 -1.00
C HIS A 315 -1.49 12.96 0.31
N PRO A 316 -2.02 11.84 0.85
CA PRO A 316 -1.55 11.28 2.11
C PRO A 316 -0.21 10.58 1.96
N ILE A 317 0.58 10.61 3.04
CA ILE A 317 1.78 9.77 3.20
C ILE A 317 1.64 8.93 4.46
N TYR A 318 1.98 7.65 4.36
CA TYR A 318 1.90 6.68 5.43
C TYR A 318 3.27 6.09 5.73
N ILE A 319 3.44 5.64 6.96
CA ILE A 319 4.63 4.93 7.44
C ILE A 319 4.23 3.58 8.02
N SER A 320 5.04 2.56 7.78
CA SER A 320 5.03 1.28 8.47
C SER A 320 6.46 0.80 8.68
N LEU A 321 6.66 -0.26 9.48
CA LEU A 321 7.98 -0.80 9.80
C LEU A 321 8.19 -2.15 9.13
N GLY A 322 9.32 -2.31 8.45
CA GLY A 322 9.73 -3.55 7.82
C GLY A 322 10.11 -4.65 8.81
N ASN A 323 10.36 -4.27 10.06
CA ASN A 323 10.60 -5.17 11.19
C ASN A 323 9.35 -5.99 11.60
N ILE A 324 8.18 -5.65 11.04
CA ILE A 324 6.92 -6.34 11.32
C ILE A 324 6.68 -7.36 10.21
N PRO A 325 6.43 -8.65 10.51
CA PRO A 325 6.10 -9.65 9.49
C PRO A 325 4.93 -9.21 8.60
N MET A 326 4.95 -9.59 7.34
CA MET A 326 4.02 -9.12 6.31
C MET A 326 2.56 -9.33 6.71
N TRP A 327 2.19 -10.51 7.20
CA TRP A 327 0.81 -10.81 7.62
C TRP A 327 0.32 -9.88 8.74
N ARG A 328 1.22 -9.43 9.65
CA ARG A 328 0.91 -8.51 10.73
C ARG A 328 0.99 -7.05 10.25
N ARG A 329 1.98 -6.72 9.42
CA ARG A 329 2.15 -5.40 8.80
C ARG A 329 0.96 -5.00 7.92
N ASN A 330 0.26 -5.98 7.32
CA ASN A 330 -0.91 -5.73 6.50
C ASN A 330 -2.16 -5.34 7.29
N LYS A 331 -2.17 -5.48 8.63
CA LYS A 331 -3.27 -4.97 9.47
C LYS A 331 -3.24 -3.44 9.54
N GLU A 332 -4.41 -2.82 9.73
CA GLU A 332 -4.57 -1.36 9.72
C GLU A 332 -3.76 -0.66 10.82
N ASP A 333 -3.68 -1.25 12.02
CA ASP A 333 -2.98 -0.70 13.19
C ASP A 333 -1.45 -0.73 13.08
N ALA A 334 -0.89 -1.51 12.15
CA ALA A 334 0.54 -1.53 11.83
C ALA A 334 0.97 -0.45 10.81
N LYS A 335 0.05 0.40 10.39
CA LYS A 335 0.28 1.50 9.45
C LYS A 335 -0.15 2.82 10.08
N GLN A 336 0.65 3.86 9.94
CA GLN A 336 0.36 5.18 10.49
C GLN A 336 0.29 6.22 9.37
N LEU A 337 -0.76 7.04 9.39
CA LEU A 337 -0.78 8.25 8.58
C LEU A 337 0.24 9.23 9.13
N LEU A 338 1.26 9.57 8.35
CA LEU A 338 2.25 10.57 8.69
C LEU A 338 1.74 11.98 8.44
N GLY A 339 1.06 12.20 7.30
CA GLY A 339 0.52 13.52 6.98
C GLY A 339 -0.09 13.61 5.59
N TYR A 340 -0.27 14.87 5.15
CA TYR A 340 -0.75 15.21 3.82
C TYR A 340 0.20 16.20 3.17
N PHE A 341 0.65 15.88 1.96
CA PHE A 341 1.39 16.83 1.12
C PHE A 341 0.48 17.92 0.58
N PRO A 342 0.98 19.15 0.45
CA PRO A 342 0.23 20.22 -0.19
C PRO A 342 0.09 19.97 -1.68
N ILE A 343 -1.12 20.16 -2.22
CA ILE A 343 -1.39 20.11 -3.65
C ILE A 343 -1.44 21.55 -4.17
N LEU A 344 -0.52 21.92 -5.06
CA LEU A 344 -0.43 23.27 -5.58
C LEU A 344 -1.50 23.52 -6.63
N SER A 345 -2.14 24.68 -6.56
CA SER A 345 -3.14 25.14 -7.51
C SER A 345 -2.58 26.26 -8.38
N ALA A 346 -2.59 26.07 -9.69
CA ALA A 346 -2.23 27.11 -10.66
C ALA A 346 -3.38 28.10 -10.83
N LYS A 347 -3.08 29.37 -11.08
CA LYS A 347 -4.07 30.42 -11.34
C LYS A 347 -4.89 30.17 -12.62
N ASN A 348 -4.24 29.58 -13.63
CA ASN A 348 -4.84 29.30 -14.92
C ASN A 348 -4.12 28.13 -15.61
N LYS A 349 -4.66 27.73 -16.78
CA LYS A 349 -4.11 26.60 -17.55
C LYS A 349 -2.66 26.88 -18.03
N THR A 350 -2.34 28.10 -18.42
CA THR A 350 -1.00 28.48 -18.89
C THR A 350 0.04 28.32 -17.80
N GLU A 351 -0.25 28.77 -16.56
CA GLU A 351 0.62 28.55 -15.41
C GLU A 351 0.77 27.05 -15.10
N LYS A 352 -0.34 26.30 -15.11
CA LYS A 352 -0.32 24.83 -14.85
C LYS A 352 0.60 24.09 -15.82
N GLU A 353 0.64 24.52 -17.07
CA GLU A 353 1.46 23.91 -18.12
C GLU A 353 2.90 24.43 -18.15
N SER A 354 3.20 25.53 -17.44
CA SER A 354 4.53 26.14 -17.44
C SER A 354 5.59 25.24 -16.79
N SER A 355 6.83 25.34 -17.31
CA SER A 355 8.00 24.64 -16.75
C SER A 355 8.23 25.02 -15.28
N ASP A 356 8.09 26.29 -14.96
CA ASP A 356 8.40 26.85 -13.64
C ASP A 356 7.41 26.35 -12.58
N PHE A 357 6.11 26.33 -12.90
CA PHE A 357 5.11 25.78 -11.98
C PHE A 357 5.32 24.28 -11.75
N LYS A 358 5.61 23.51 -12.80
CA LYS A 358 5.94 22.09 -12.68
C LYS A 358 7.22 21.86 -11.87
N LYS A 359 8.24 22.72 -12.04
CA LYS A 359 9.47 22.68 -11.23
C LYS A 359 9.18 23.02 -9.77
N LEU A 360 8.39 24.08 -9.53
CA LEU A 360 7.96 24.48 -8.18
C LEU A 360 7.20 23.36 -7.46
N ALA A 361 6.24 22.73 -8.15
CA ALA A 361 5.48 21.62 -7.56
C ALA A 361 6.38 20.45 -7.12
N ARG A 362 7.35 20.05 -7.96
CA ARG A 362 8.32 18.98 -7.63
C ARG A 362 9.23 19.38 -6.46
N LYS A 363 9.73 20.62 -6.48
CA LYS A 363 10.54 21.14 -5.39
C LYS A 363 9.75 21.13 -4.07
N THR A 364 8.51 21.64 -4.09
CA THR A 364 7.65 21.63 -2.89
C THR A 364 7.39 20.22 -2.37
N PHE A 365 7.23 19.23 -3.25
CA PHE A 365 7.09 17.84 -2.85
C PHE A 365 8.35 17.33 -2.12
N HIS A 366 9.55 17.53 -2.69
CA HIS A 366 10.80 17.12 -2.07
C HIS A 366 11.14 17.91 -0.79
N ASP A 367 10.84 19.19 -0.74
CA ASP A 367 10.98 20.02 0.48
C ASP A 367 10.02 19.52 1.58
N SER A 368 8.81 19.05 1.19
CA SER A 368 7.84 18.47 2.12
C SER A 368 8.33 17.16 2.71
N ILE A 369 8.90 16.29 1.88
CA ILE A 369 9.50 15.03 2.33
C ILE A 369 10.68 15.30 3.25
N LYS A 370 11.56 16.23 2.86
CA LYS A 370 12.68 16.67 3.67
C LYS A 370 12.22 17.11 5.06
N PHE A 371 11.24 17.99 5.13
CA PHE A 371 10.69 18.46 6.39
C PHE A 371 10.17 17.32 7.29
N LEU A 372 9.52 16.30 6.69
CA LEU A 372 8.96 15.18 7.44
C LEU A 372 10.03 14.19 7.92
N LEU A 373 11.08 13.95 7.14
CA LEU A 373 12.04 12.87 7.37
C LEU A 373 13.36 13.33 8.01
N ASP A 374 13.78 14.60 7.83
CA ASP A 374 15.03 15.13 8.42
C ASP A 374 15.17 14.82 9.92
N PRO A 375 14.10 14.88 10.75
CA PRO A 375 14.23 14.56 12.18
C PRO A 375 14.73 13.13 12.48
N LEU A 376 14.67 12.21 11.51
CA LEU A 376 15.16 10.84 11.65
C LEU A 376 16.67 10.69 11.34
N PHE A 377 17.21 11.63 10.56
CA PHE A 377 18.56 11.53 10.00
C PHE A 377 19.48 12.65 10.54
N GLN A 378 19.07 13.35 11.60
CA GLN A 378 19.90 14.32 12.28
C GLN A 378 20.90 13.60 13.19
N GLY A 379 22.18 13.61 12.78
CA GLY A 379 23.29 12.97 13.50
C GLY A 379 23.55 11.53 13.10
N ASP A 380 24.78 11.06 13.40
CA ASP A 380 25.28 9.74 12.98
C ASP A 380 25.06 8.66 14.05
N GLY A 381 24.41 8.97 15.16
CA GLY A 381 24.37 8.14 16.36
C GLY A 381 23.19 7.19 16.50
N GLY A 382 22.26 7.14 15.55
CA GLY A 382 21.01 6.38 15.71
C GLY A 382 20.05 7.04 16.72
N ILE A 383 18.94 6.38 17.02
CA ILE A 383 17.90 6.87 17.94
C ILE A 383 17.52 5.76 18.91
N ASP A 384 17.38 6.11 20.17
CA ASP A 384 16.83 5.22 21.20
C ASP A 384 15.30 5.29 21.20
N PHE A 385 14.66 4.11 21.15
CA PHE A 385 13.24 3.98 21.39
C PHE A 385 12.98 3.07 22.58
N ASN A 386 12.02 3.47 23.41
CA ASN A 386 11.61 2.65 24.54
C ASN A 386 10.70 1.49 24.05
N ILE A 387 11.11 0.27 24.34
CA ILE A 387 10.37 -0.96 24.06
C ILE A 387 10.18 -1.69 25.38
N ASP A 388 8.94 -1.81 25.83
CA ASP A 388 8.55 -2.49 27.09
C ASP A 388 9.36 -2.04 28.32
N GLY A 389 9.71 -0.75 28.38
CA GLY A 389 10.45 -0.16 29.51
C GLY A 389 11.95 -0.04 29.27
N GLU A 390 12.50 -0.64 28.23
CA GLU A 390 13.91 -0.66 27.90
C GLU A 390 14.22 0.21 26.67
N ASP A 391 15.29 1.01 26.76
CA ASP A 391 15.74 1.82 25.62
C ASP A 391 16.56 0.97 24.66
N VAL A 392 16.06 0.78 23.46
CA VAL A 392 16.71 0.01 22.39
C VAL A 392 17.25 0.95 21.33
N TRP A 393 18.54 0.77 20.98
CA TRP A 393 19.25 1.63 20.06
C TRP A 393 19.04 1.21 18.60
N PHE A 394 18.41 2.07 17.80
CA PHE A 394 18.10 1.82 16.40
C PHE A 394 18.80 2.78 15.45
N PHE A 395 19.22 2.25 14.31
CA PHE A 395 19.54 3.00 13.12
C PHE A 395 18.37 2.93 12.14
N LEU A 396 17.81 4.08 11.84
CA LEU A 396 16.68 4.16 10.91
C LEU A 396 17.19 4.12 9.47
N ARG A 397 16.58 3.28 8.65
CA ARG A 397 16.87 3.15 7.22
C ARG A 397 15.57 3.02 6.44
N ILE A 398 15.44 3.79 5.35
CA ILE A 398 14.32 3.63 4.43
C ILE A 398 14.61 2.41 3.56
N SER A 399 13.75 1.40 3.64
CA SER A 399 13.88 0.18 2.83
C SER A 399 13.16 0.32 1.50
N THR A 400 11.85 0.61 1.55
CA THR A 400 11.00 0.67 0.37
C THR A 400 10.08 1.88 0.40
N ILE A 401 9.83 2.41 -0.80
CA ILE A 401 8.80 3.41 -1.04
C ILE A 401 7.78 2.76 -1.97
N ILE A 402 6.64 2.41 -1.39
CA ILE A 402 5.55 1.75 -2.10
C ILE A 402 4.71 2.83 -2.77
N CYS A 403 4.55 2.74 -4.08
CA CYS A 403 3.80 3.73 -4.86
C CYS A 403 3.48 3.19 -6.26
N ASP A 404 2.59 3.87 -6.97
CA ASP A 404 2.34 3.59 -8.38
C ASP A 404 3.48 4.14 -9.27
N TRP A 405 3.44 3.85 -10.58
CA TRP A 405 4.47 4.32 -11.52
C TRP A 405 4.61 5.84 -11.58
N PRO A 406 3.54 6.64 -11.72
CA PRO A 406 3.61 8.09 -11.70
C PRO A 406 4.23 8.67 -10.42
N GLU A 407 3.89 8.10 -9.29
CA GLU A 407 4.44 8.55 -8.00
C GLU A 407 5.91 8.14 -7.83
N ALA A 408 6.28 6.92 -8.27
CA ALA A 408 7.69 6.48 -8.33
C ALA A 408 8.56 7.45 -9.11
N CYS A 409 8.06 7.92 -10.27
CA CYS A 409 8.73 8.96 -11.05
C CYS A 409 8.78 10.32 -10.35
N THR A 410 7.85 10.62 -9.43
CA THR A 410 7.88 11.84 -8.62
C THR A 410 8.96 11.74 -7.54
N PHE A 411 9.06 10.62 -6.84
CA PHE A 411 10.10 10.36 -5.84
C PHE A 411 11.50 10.32 -6.46
N SER A 412 11.66 9.67 -7.61
CA SER A 412 12.95 9.53 -8.30
C SER A 412 13.32 10.74 -9.16
N LEU A 413 12.39 11.70 -9.38
CA LEU A 413 12.50 12.84 -10.29
C LEU A 413 12.78 12.45 -11.74
N THR A 414 12.33 11.27 -12.17
CA THR A 414 12.41 10.83 -13.56
C THR A 414 11.22 11.30 -14.38
N TYR A 415 11.28 11.13 -15.69
CA TYR A 415 10.16 11.46 -16.56
C TYR A 415 9.07 10.39 -16.48
N LYS A 416 7.80 10.83 -16.30
CA LYS A 416 6.64 9.93 -16.23
C LYS A 416 6.26 9.35 -17.60
N SER A 417 6.51 10.10 -18.66
CA SER A 417 6.06 9.77 -20.02
C SER A 417 6.86 8.62 -20.62
N ALA A 418 6.15 7.64 -21.19
CA ALA A 418 6.74 6.61 -22.03
C ALA A 418 7.44 7.16 -23.28
N ASN A 419 7.16 8.41 -23.65
CA ASN A 419 7.83 9.11 -24.77
C ASN A 419 9.18 9.73 -24.38
N SER A 420 9.58 9.67 -23.10
CA SER A 420 10.93 10.05 -22.70
C SER A 420 11.98 9.16 -23.39
N ASN A 421 13.16 9.71 -23.68
CA ASN A 421 14.27 8.91 -24.24
C ASN A 421 14.74 7.82 -23.27
N TYR A 422 14.61 8.05 -21.94
CA TYR A 422 14.96 7.13 -20.87
C TYR A 422 13.78 6.99 -19.91
N PRO A 423 12.77 6.18 -20.27
CA PRO A 423 11.49 6.18 -19.57
C PRO A 423 11.46 5.30 -18.31
N CYS A 424 12.48 4.46 -18.08
CA CYS A 424 12.56 3.62 -16.87
C CYS A 424 13.12 4.42 -15.69
N HIS A 425 12.52 4.30 -14.51
CA HIS A 425 13.07 4.92 -13.31
C HIS A 425 14.13 4.07 -12.60
N PHE A 426 14.29 2.79 -12.97
CA PHE A 426 15.32 1.91 -12.45
C PHE A 426 16.64 2.00 -13.21
N CYS A 427 16.58 2.19 -14.52
CA CYS A 427 17.77 2.13 -15.38
C CYS A 427 17.74 3.16 -16.52
N LEU A 428 18.88 3.29 -17.22
CA LEU A 428 19.05 4.17 -18.39
C LEU A 428 18.76 3.42 -19.70
N VAL A 429 17.68 2.63 -19.75
CA VAL A 429 17.23 2.01 -20.99
C VAL A 429 16.70 3.07 -21.94
N GLN A 430 17.09 3.00 -23.21
CA GLN A 430 16.52 3.87 -24.25
C GLN A 430 15.10 3.40 -24.58
N LYS A 431 14.25 4.34 -25.02
CA LYS A 431 12.86 4.06 -25.40
C LYS A 431 12.75 2.97 -26.46
N GLU A 432 13.68 2.96 -27.39
CA GLU A 432 13.75 2.01 -28.49
C GLU A 432 13.97 0.56 -28.02
N ASP A 433 14.71 0.39 -26.92
CA ASP A 433 15.14 -0.89 -26.36
C ASP A 433 14.18 -1.45 -25.28
N LEU A 434 13.05 -0.78 -25.02
CA LEU A 434 12.10 -1.21 -23.97
C LEU A 434 11.52 -2.61 -24.17
N ILE A 435 11.48 -3.08 -25.41
CA ILE A 435 10.96 -4.40 -25.78
C ILE A 435 12.04 -5.45 -26.01
N ASP A 436 13.31 -5.07 -25.88
CA ASP A 436 14.41 -6.02 -26.01
C ASP A 436 14.56 -6.82 -24.72
N ILE A 437 14.17 -8.09 -24.77
CA ILE A 437 14.22 -9.02 -23.62
C ILE A 437 15.53 -9.82 -23.55
N ARG A 438 16.52 -9.49 -24.36
CA ARG A 438 17.82 -10.17 -24.43
C ARG A 438 19.00 -9.24 -24.11
N LYS A 439 18.73 -8.09 -23.52
CA LYS A 439 19.78 -7.11 -23.20
C LYS A 439 20.60 -7.58 -21.99
N ASP A 440 21.85 -7.91 -22.20
CA ASP A 440 22.70 -8.50 -21.17
C ASP A 440 23.21 -7.49 -20.13
N GLN A 441 23.22 -6.19 -20.46
CA GLN A 441 23.73 -5.15 -19.54
C GLN A 441 22.83 -3.93 -19.53
N LEU A 442 22.34 -3.58 -18.33
CA LEU A 442 21.60 -2.37 -18.05
C LEU A 442 22.44 -1.45 -17.15
N ILE A 443 22.49 -0.17 -17.48
CA ILE A 443 23.06 0.84 -16.58
C ILE A 443 21.98 1.21 -15.57
N LEU A 444 22.12 0.74 -14.35
CA LEU A 444 21.19 1.06 -13.26
C LEU A 444 21.37 2.52 -12.82
N ARG A 445 20.29 3.15 -12.39
CA ARG A 445 20.33 4.47 -11.78
C ARG A 445 20.75 4.34 -10.32
N ASP A 446 21.65 5.20 -9.91
CA ASP A 446 22.05 5.35 -8.51
C ASP A 446 22.24 6.84 -8.17
N HIS A 447 22.52 7.12 -6.91
CA HIS A 447 22.73 8.50 -6.45
C HIS A 447 23.93 9.16 -7.12
N VAL A 448 25.00 8.38 -7.38
CA VAL A 448 26.26 8.90 -7.93
C VAL A 448 26.05 9.35 -9.36
N ASN A 449 25.57 8.45 -10.22
CA ASN A 449 25.42 8.75 -11.63
C ASN A 449 24.32 9.79 -11.88
N MET A 450 23.20 9.76 -11.14
CA MET A 450 22.12 10.72 -11.32
C MET A 450 22.47 12.10 -10.78
N LYS A 451 23.23 12.20 -9.67
CA LYS A 451 23.72 13.46 -9.12
C LYS A 451 24.77 14.09 -10.04
N GLU A 452 25.56 13.28 -10.72
CA GLU A 452 26.49 13.77 -11.75
C GLU A 452 25.75 14.42 -12.93
N TYR A 453 24.74 13.76 -13.50
CA TYR A 453 23.90 14.35 -14.55
C TYR A 453 23.22 15.65 -14.11
N PHE A 454 22.78 15.71 -12.86
CA PHE A 454 22.16 16.91 -12.30
C PHE A 454 23.16 18.06 -12.17
N ASN A 455 24.32 17.83 -11.58
CA ASN A 455 25.36 18.84 -11.36
C ASN A 455 25.94 19.38 -12.66
N ASN A 456 26.08 18.53 -13.67
CA ASN A 456 26.56 18.92 -15.00
C ASN A 456 25.51 19.62 -15.87
N GLY A 457 24.27 19.81 -15.37
CA GLY A 457 23.16 20.41 -16.12
C GLY A 457 22.65 19.54 -17.28
N THR A 458 23.02 18.26 -17.32
CA THR A 458 22.68 17.29 -18.37
C THR A 458 21.55 16.33 -17.96
N SER A 459 20.72 16.70 -16.98
CA SER A 459 19.60 15.90 -16.46
C SER A 459 18.71 15.33 -17.56
N ASN A 460 18.40 16.12 -18.59
CA ASN A 460 17.54 15.68 -19.70
C ASN A 460 18.11 14.48 -20.47
N SER A 461 19.44 14.38 -20.59
CA SER A 461 20.11 13.27 -21.28
C SER A 461 20.07 11.95 -20.48
N ALA A 462 19.58 12.00 -19.24
CA ALA A 462 19.32 10.83 -18.41
C ALA A 462 17.84 10.66 -18.08
N GLY A 463 16.93 11.41 -18.72
CA GLY A 463 15.50 11.38 -18.38
C GLY A 463 15.19 11.83 -16.96
N LEU A 464 16.00 12.76 -16.42
CA LEU A 464 15.91 13.30 -15.08
C LEU A 464 15.38 14.73 -15.08
N LYS A 465 14.57 15.10 -14.09
CA LYS A 465 14.10 16.47 -13.88
C LYS A 465 15.20 17.31 -13.23
N GLN A 466 15.37 18.55 -13.69
CA GLN A 466 16.35 19.49 -13.12
C GLN A 466 15.83 20.09 -11.79
N VAL A 467 15.72 19.23 -10.78
CA VAL A 467 15.35 19.54 -9.39
C VAL A 467 16.25 18.70 -8.49
N ASP A 468 16.72 19.26 -7.38
CA ASP A 468 17.51 18.51 -6.40
C ASP A 468 16.65 17.44 -5.72
N ASN A 469 17.16 16.21 -5.69
CA ASN A 469 16.45 15.09 -5.08
C ASN A 469 16.88 14.93 -3.63
N TYR A 470 15.97 15.18 -2.69
CA TYR A 470 16.23 15.04 -1.26
C TYR A 470 16.86 13.70 -0.88
N PHE A 471 16.42 12.60 -1.52
CA PHE A 471 16.87 11.25 -1.18
C PHE A 471 18.35 10.98 -1.52
N TRP A 472 18.96 11.77 -2.39
CA TRP A 472 20.39 11.64 -2.68
C TRP A 472 21.30 11.93 -1.48
N ASN A 473 20.76 12.56 -0.43
CA ASN A 473 21.48 12.90 0.78
C ASN A 473 21.21 11.94 1.95
N ILE A 474 20.32 10.95 1.76
CA ILE A 474 20.03 9.95 2.78
C ILE A 474 21.06 8.81 2.70
N PRO A 475 21.76 8.49 3.82
CA PRO A 475 22.76 7.43 3.84
C PRO A 475 22.15 6.06 3.52
N ASN A 476 22.89 5.25 2.74
CA ASN A 476 22.54 3.85 2.42
C ASN A 476 21.14 3.67 1.78
N LEU A 477 20.68 4.67 1.04
CA LEU A 477 19.44 4.61 0.27
C LEU A 477 19.78 4.81 -1.22
N ASN A 478 19.27 3.94 -2.07
CA ASN A 478 19.14 4.21 -3.49
C ASN A 478 17.65 4.38 -3.82
N ILE A 479 17.23 5.63 -4.07
CA ILE A 479 15.82 5.96 -4.33
C ILE A 479 15.26 5.20 -5.54
N TYR A 480 16.09 4.92 -6.55
CA TYR A 480 15.69 4.27 -7.78
C TYR A 480 15.33 2.78 -7.59
N THR A 481 16.00 2.10 -6.65
CA THR A 481 15.67 0.72 -6.29
C THR A 481 14.65 0.64 -5.16
N ALA A 482 14.62 1.63 -4.27
CA ALA A 482 13.66 1.69 -3.17
C ALA A 482 12.20 1.92 -3.64
N THR A 483 12.00 2.55 -4.82
CA THR A 483 10.67 2.69 -5.45
C THR A 483 10.31 1.42 -6.20
N VAL A 484 9.91 0.39 -5.45
CA VAL A 484 9.70 -0.99 -5.93
C VAL A 484 8.56 -1.13 -6.96
N PRO A 485 8.63 -2.11 -7.90
CA PRO A 485 7.54 -2.38 -8.83
C PRO A 485 6.29 -2.90 -8.11
N ASP A 486 5.18 -2.20 -8.21
CA ASP A 486 3.91 -2.64 -7.63
C ASP A 486 3.20 -3.66 -8.52
N ARG A 487 2.91 -4.85 -7.99
CA ARG A 487 2.24 -5.91 -8.75
C ARG A 487 0.86 -5.49 -9.25
N MET A 488 0.06 -4.83 -8.44
CA MET A 488 -1.30 -4.47 -8.81
C MET A 488 -1.31 -3.53 -10.03
N HIS A 489 -0.50 -2.47 -10.01
CA HIS A 489 -0.45 -1.52 -11.12
C HIS A 489 0.38 -1.99 -12.31
N HIS A 490 1.40 -2.87 -12.10
CA HIS A 490 2.15 -3.43 -13.23
C HIS A 490 1.37 -4.54 -13.93
N LEU A 491 0.82 -5.49 -13.18
CA LEU A 491 0.17 -6.67 -13.74
C LEU A 491 -1.34 -6.50 -13.88
N ASP A 492 -2.08 -6.37 -12.76
CA ASP A 492 -3.54 -6.45 -12.78
C ASP A 492 -4.17 -5.31 -13.61
N LEU A 493 -3.83 -4.07 -13.28
CA LEU A 493 -4.32 -2.85 -13.93
C LEU A 493 -3.46 -2.40 -15.12
N GLY A 494 -2.34 -3.06 -15.36
CA GLY A 494 -1.37 -2.75 -16.41
C GLY A 494 -1.31 -3.83 -17.49
N LEU A 495 -0.31 -4.70 -17.42
CA LEU A 495 0.01 -5.63 -18.52
C LEU A 495 -1.11 -6.60 -18.85
N PHE A 496 -1.87 -7.11 -17.87
CA PHE A 496 -3.00 -7.99 -18.15
C PHE A 496 -4.16 -7.25 -18.82
N LYS A 497 -4.45 -6.04 -18.38
CA LYS A 497 -5.43 -5.18 -19.04
C LYS A 497 -5.05 -4.99 -20.52
N TYR A 498 -3.79 -4.63 -20.80
CA TYR A 498 -3.31 -4.50 -22.19
C TYR A 498 -3.40 -5.82 -22.96
N GLN A 499 -3.08 -6.96 -22.33
CA GLN A 499 -3.21 -8.27 -22.99
C GLN A 499 -4.64 -8.52 -23.47
N ILE A 500 -5.67 -8.21 -22.65
CA ILE A 500 -7.07 -8.35 -23.05
C ILE A 500 -7.44 -7.35 -24.15
N GLU A 501 -7.02 -6.11 -24.04
CA GLU A 501 -7.27 -5.05 -25.02
C GLU A 501 -6.67 -5.43 -26.38
N PHE A 502 -5.40 -5.83 -26.41
CA PHE A 502 -4.72 -6.26 -27.63
C PHE A 502 -5.31 -7.57 -28.20
N THR A 503 -5.73 -8.50 -27.35
CA THR A 503 -6.48 -9.69 -27.80
C THR A 503 -7.74 -9.26 -28.54
N THR A 504 -8.49 -8.32 -27.97
CA THR A 504 -9.72 -7.81 -28.59
C THR A 504 -9.44 -7.15 -29.94
N GLU A 505 -8.39 -6.31 -30.03
CA GLU A 505 -7.99 -5.68 -31.30
C GLU A 505 -7.47 -6.70 -32.32
N LEU A 506 -6.66 -7.68 -31.91
CA LEU A 506 -6.20 -8.78 -32.77
C LEU A 506 -7.38 -9.53 -33.37
N LEU A 507 -8.37 -9.90 -32.56
CA LEU A 507 -9.55 -10.64 -33.02
C LEU A 507 -10.45 -9.81 -33.94
N LYS A 508 -10.52 -8.47 -33.78
CA LYS A 508 -11.23 -7.57 -34.70
C LYS A 508 -10.61 -7.54 -36.10
N LEU A 509 -9.30 -7.67 -36.20
CA LEU A 509 -8.57 -7.68 -37.47
C LEU A 509 -8.71 -8.99 -38.24
N LYS A 510 -9.29 -10.02 -37.63
CA LYS A 510 -9.45 -11.34 -38.24
C LYS A 510 -10.85 -11.54 -38.81
N PRO A 511 -11.00 -12.39 -39.86
CA PRO A 511 -12.32 -12.73 -40.41
C PRO A 511 -13.22 -13.37 -39.35
N GLY A 512 -14.52 -13.12 -39.43
CA GLY A 512 -15.50 -13.72 -38.53
C GLY A 512 -15.92 -12.83 -37.37
N LYS A 513 -16.72 -13.38 -36.44
CA LYS A 513 -17.23 -12.69 -35.26
C LYS A 513 -16.49 -13.11 -33.97
N LEU A 514 -15.17 -13.24 -34.06
CA LEU A 514 -14.35 -13.83 -32.99
C LEU A 514 -14.48 -13.04 -31.66
N VAL A 515 -14.64 -11.72 -31.67
CA VAL A 515 -14.90 -10.93 -30.47
C VAL A 515 -16.26 -11.25 -29.85
N ASP A 516 -17.30 -11.43 -30.70
CA ASP A 516 -18.61 -11.83 -30.21
C ASP A 516 -18.56 -13.24 -29.60
N ASP A 517 -17.80 -14.13 -30.21
CA ASP A 517 -17.65 -15.51 -29.72
C ASP A 517 -16.85 -15.53 -28.42
N MET A 518 -15.80 -14.73 -28.28
CA MET A 518 -15.09 -14.50 -27.03
C MET A 518 -16.07 -14.01 -25.94
N ASN A 519 -16.86 -12.99 -26.21
CA ASN A 519 -17.83 -12.44 -25.25
C ASN A 519 -18.91 -13.46 -24.86
N LYS A 520 -19.39 -14.28 -25.82
CA LYS A 520 -20.34 -15.37 -25.55
C LYS A 520 -19.73 -16.45 -24.66
N ARG A 521 -18.45 -16.80 -24.87
CA ARG A 521 -17.75 -17.78 -24.03
C ARG A 521 -17.60 -17.24 -22.61
N ILE A 522 -17.20 -15.97 -22.41
CA ILE A 522 -17.13 -15.30 -21.09
C ILE A 522 -18.50 -15.35 -20.39
N ALA A 523 -19.57 -15.03 -21.11
CA ALA A 523 -20.92 -15.02 -20.54
C ALA A 523 -21.44 -16.42 -20.16
N LYS A 524 -20.87 -17.48 -20.73
CA LYS A 524 -21.21 -18.89 -20.46
C LYS A 524 -20.42 -19.50 -19.31
N ILE A 525 -19.40 -18.83 -18.79
CA ILE A 525 -18.65 -19.33 -17.63
C ILE A 525 -19.63 -19.57 -16.47
N PRO A 526 -19.66 -20.78 -15.88
CA PRO A 526 -20.54 -21.11 -14.78
C PRO A 526 -20.32 -20.19 -13.57
N ARG A 527 -21.39 -19.91 -12.85
CA ARG A 527 -21.29 -19.14 -11.59
C ARG A 527 -20.54 -19.95 -10.55
N HIS A 528 -19.57 -19.31 -9.91
CA HIS A 528 -18.82 -19.87 -8.80
C HIS A 528 -18.79 -18.83 -7.67
N SER A 529 -18.80 -19.29 -6.41
CA SER A 529 -18.65 -18.41 -5.24
C SER A 529 -17.30 -17.70 -5.34
N GLY A 530 -17.30 -16.38 -5.16
CA GLY A 530 -16.08 -15.55 -5.23
C GLY A 530 -15.58 -15.26 -6.65
N LEU A 531 -16.29 -15.66 -7.72
CA LEU A 531 -15.95 -15.31 -9.10
C LEU A 531 -16.98 -14.34 -9.68
N LYS A 532 -16.52 -13.19 -10.17
CA LYS A 532 -17.40 -12.23 -10.83
C LYS A 532 -17.95 -12.77 -12.13
N VAL A 533 -19.24 -12.51 -12.38
CA VAL A 533 -19.90 -12.87 -13.63
C VAL A 533 -19.86 -11.70 -14.61
N PHE A 534 -19.18 -11.88 -15.74
CA PHE A 534 -19.04 -10.86 -16.79
C PHE A 534 -20.10 -11.04 -17.88
N LYS A 535 -21.36 -10.71 -17.59
CA LYS A 535 -22.51 -10.92 -18.51
C LYS A 535 -22.37 -10.24 -19.87
N LYS A 536 -21.61 -9.16 -19.96
CA LYS A 536 -21.39 -8.35 -21.17
C LYS A 536 -20.01 -8.58 -21.81
N GLY A 537 -19.27 -9.59 -21.34
CA GLY A 537 -17.90 -9.84 -21.80
C GLY A 537 -16.96 -8.68 -21.47
N VAL A 538 -16.03 -8.37 -22.38
CA VAL A 538 -14.97 -7.37 -22.21
C VAL A 538 -15.39 -5.91 -22.56
N GLN A 539 -16.69 -5.62 -22.72
CA GLN A 539 -17.15 -4.32 -23.21
C GLN A 539 -16.87 -3.11 -22.29
N SER A 540 -16.43 -3.32 -21.08
CA SER A 540 -16.23 -2.25 -20.07
C SER A 540 -14.94 -2.41 -19.27
N LEU A 541 -13.84 -2.79 -19.92
CA LEU A 541 -12.55 -3.05 -19.27
C LEU A 541 -12.02 -1.85 -18.45
N SER A 542 -12.22 -0.62 -18.94
CA SER A 542 -11.73 0.59 -18.26
C SER A 542 -12.34 0.85 -16.87
N ARG A 543 -13.38 0.11 -16.49
CA ARG A 543 -14.08 0.24 -15.21
C ARG A 543 -13.83 -0.91 -14.26
N LEU A 544 -13.03 -1.91 -14.66
CA LEU A 544 -12.74 -3.05 -13.82
C LEU A 544 -11.72 -2.70 -12.74
N THR A 545 -11.94 -3.24 -11.55
CA THR A 545 -10.98 -3.19 -10.44
C THR A 545 -9.89 -4.26 -10.60
N ALA A 546 -8.80 -4.16 -9.86
CA ALA A 546 -7.75 -5.17 -9.84
C ALA A 546 -8.29 -6.58 -9.51
N SER A 547 -9.20 -6.68 -8.53
CA SER A 547 -9.87 -7.95 -8.20
C SER A 547 -10.65 -8.53 -9.37
N GLU A 548 -11.36 -7.69 -10.13
CA GLU A 548 -12.11 -8.12 -11.31
C GLU A 548 -11.21 -8.55 -12.46
N TYR A 549 -10.03 -7.91 -12.63
CA TYR A 549 -9.01 -8.40 -13.56
C TYR A 549 -8.45 -9.75 -13.12
N ARG A 550 -8.23 -9.98 -11.83
CA ARG A 550 -7.83 -11.31 -11.32
C ARG A 550 -8.88 -12.39 -11.62
N ASP A 551 -10.16 -12.05 -11.54
CA ASP A 551 -11.22 -12.99 -11.95
C ASP A 551 -11.20 -13.25 -13.46
N MET A 552 -10.90 -12.22 -14.28
CA MET A 552 -10.68 -12.42 -15.72
C MET A 552 -9.47 -13.33 -15.99
N MET A 553 -8.36 -13.22 -15.24
CA MET A 553 -7.20 -14.11 -15.37
C MET A 553 -7.58 -15.59 -15.25
N LYS A 554 -8.45 -15.90 -14.28
CA LYS A 554 -8.91 -17.27 -14.02
C LYS A 554 -9.70 -17.88 -15.18
N ILE A 555 -10.44 -17.06 -15.94
CA ILE A 555 -11.37 -17.55 -16.97
C ILE A 555 -10.84 -17.43 -18.41
N MET A 556 -9.94 -16.48 -18.68
CA MET A 556 -9.52 -16.16 -20.05
C MET A 556 -8.81 -17.31 -20.74
N VAL A 557 -8.09 -18.16 -20.03
CA VAL A 557 -7.49 -19.39 -20.61
C VAL A 557 -8.54 -20.23 -21.32
N PHE A 558 -9.69 -20.47 -20.68
CA PHE A 558 -10.78 -21.27 -21.27
C PHE A 558 -11.54 -20.51 -22.37
N VAL A 559 -11.57 -19.19 -22.27
CA VAL A 559 -12.30 -18.34 -23.22
C VAL A 559 -11.59 -18.27 -24.57
N VAL A 560 -10.26 -18.15 -24.57
CA VAL A 560 -9.47 -17.99 -25.79
C VAL A 560 -9.04 -19.32 -26.42
N ASP A 561 -9.16 -20.43 -25.69
CA ASP A 561 -8.72 -21.73 -26.14
C ASP A 561 -9.41 -22.13 -27.44
N GLY A 562 -8.62 -22.47 -28.47
CA GLY A 562 -9.09 -22.81 -29.80
C GLY A 562 -9.92 -21.70 -30.49
N LEU A 563 -9.85 -20.43 -30.02
CA LEU A 563 -10.60 -19.32 -30.60
C LEU A 563 -9.95 -18.78 -31.89
N TYR A 564 -8.63 -18.72 -31.93
CA TYR A 564 -7.88 -18.15 -33.06
C TYR A 564 -6.59 -18.93 -33.37
N SER A 565 -5.59 -18.86 -32.51
CA SER A 565 -4.29 -19.50 -32.70
C SER A 565 -3.80 -20.11 -31.39
N GLU A 566 -2.90 -21.07 -31.48
CA GLU A 566 -2.26 -21.71 -30.35
C GLU A 566 -1.45 -20.67 -29.53
N ASP A 567 -0.74 -19.74 -30.17
CA ASP A 567 -0.03 -18.67 -29.49
C ASP A 567 -0.97 -17.82 -28.63
N LEU A 568 -2.22 -17.56 -29.09
CA LEU A 568 -3.20 -16.81 -28.30
C LEU A 568 -3.65 -17.59 -27.05
N SER A 569 -3.81 -18.90 -27.15
CA SER A 569 -4.09 -19.73 -25.96
C SER A 569 -2.88 -19.74 -25.01
N ASN A 570 -1.68 -19.94 -25.57
CA ASN A 570 -0.44 -20.05 -24.82
C ASN A 570 -0.06 -18.76 -24.06
N VAL A 571 -0.32 -17.57 -24.61
CA VAL A 571 0.01 -16.32 -23.90
C VAL A 571 -0.76 -16.18 -22.58
N TYR A 572 -1.99 -16.70 -22.49
CA TYR A 572 -2.77 -16.70 -21.24
C TYR A 572 -2.33 -17.81 -20.28
N VAL A 573 -1.91 -18.97 -20.80
CA VAL A 573 -1.32 -20.04 -19.96
C VAL A 573 -0.04 -19.53 -19.32
N LYS A 574 0.88 -18.99 -20.13
CA LYS A 574 2.16 -18.45 -19.64
C LYS A 574 1.98 -17.23 -18.73
N TRP A 575 0.95 -16.41 -18.97
CA TRP A 575 0.55 -15.35 -18.03
C TRP A 575 0.21 -15.92 -16.66
N ASN A 576 -0.64 -16.95 -16.61
CA ASN A 576 -1.06 -17.52 -15.33
C ASN A 576 0.09 -18.21 -14.60
N GLU A 577 0.99 -18.92 -15.29
CA GLU A 577 2.21 -19.49 -14.73
C GLU A 577 3.07 -18.38 -14.05
N MET A 578 3.39 -17.33 -14.78
CA MET A 578 4.14 -16.17 -14.28
C MET A 578 3.41 -15.49 -13.10
N TYR A 579 2.10 -15.27 -13.24
CA TYR A 579 1.32 -14.57 -12.22
C TYR A 579 1.24 -15.35 -10.91
N LEU A 580 1.07 -16.66 -10.96
CA LEU A 580 1.06 -17.52 -9.77
C LEU A 580 2.41 -17.49 -9.05
N LEU A 581 3.52 -17.57 -9.78
CA LEU A 581 4.86 -17.42 -9.19
C LEU A 581 5.02 -16.04 -8.53
N SER A 582 4.51 -14.96 -9.12
CA SER A 582 4.55 -13.62 -8.52
C SER A 582 3.81 -13.51 -7.18
N ARG A 583 3.00 -14.51 -6.83
CA ARG A 583 2.19 -14.56 -5.59
C ARG A 583 2.84 -15.34 -4.45
N LEU A 584 3.99 -15.96 -4.68
CA LEU A 584 4.71 -16.67 -3.62
C LEU A 584 4.99 -15.74 -2.43
N GLU A 585 4.82 -16.26 -1.22
CA GLU A 585 5.11 -15.55 0.03
C GLU A 585 6.58 -15.64 0.41
N ASN A 586 7.26 -16.68 -0.08
CA ASN A 586 8.68 -16.90 0.10
C ASN A 586 9.27 -17.44 -1.21
N PHE A 587 10.39 -16.87 -1.65
CA PHE A 587 11.12 -17.28 -2.85
C PHE A 587 12.45 -17.88 -2.46
N LYS A 588 12.77 -19.04 -2.97
CA LYS A 588 14.13 -19.57 -3.01
C LYS A 588 14.84 -19.07 -4.25
N GLU A 589 16.17 -19.19 -4.30
CA GLU A 589 16.91 -18.79 -5.49
C GLU A 589 16.52 -19.61 -6.73
N SER A 590 16.16 -20.88 -6.54
CA SER A 590 15.58 -21.74 -7.59
C SER A 590 14.23 -21.20 -8.09
N ASP A 591 13.34 -20.76 -7.20
CA ASP A 591 12.04 -20.17 -7.56
C ASP A 591 12.21 -18.86 -8.35
N LEU A 592 13.23 -18.06 -8.03
CA LEU A 592 13.56 -16.84 -8.77
C LEU A 592 14.03 -17.12 -10.21
N GLN A 593 14.79 -18.21 -10.42
CA GLN A 593 15.18 -18.65 -11.75
C GLN A 593 13.96 -19.10 -12.56
N ASP A 594 13.06 -19.89 -11.96
CA ASP A 594 11.82 -20.31 -12.59
C ASP A 594 10.89 -19.13 -12.88
N PHE A 595 10.83 -18.16 -11.97
CA PHE A 595 10.05 -16.95 -12.16
C PHE A 595 10.59 -16.09 -13.32
N GLN A 596 11.93 -15.88 -13.39
CA GLN A 596 12.55 -15.17 -14.51
C GLN A 596 12.29 -15.88 -15.85
N LYS A 597 12.35 -17.20 -15.86
CA LYS A 597 12.04 -18.01 -17.04
C LYS A 597 10.57 -17.83 -17.44
N ALA A 598 9.64 -17.91 -16.50
CA ALA A 598 8.21 -17.71 -16.77
C ALA A 598 7.91 -16.30 -17.31
N ILE A 599 8.57 -15.25 -16.77
CA ILE A 599 8.49 -13.89 -17.29
C ILE A 599 8.96 -13.83 -18.75
N ASN A 600 10.10 -14.44 -19.06
CA ASN A 600 10.67 -14.43 -20.41
C ASN A 600 9.79 -15.24 -21.38
N ASP A 601 9.29 -16.39 -20.97
CA ASP A 601 8.42 -17.26 -21.79
C ASP A 601 7.13 -16.51 -22.16
N TRP A 602 6.47 -15.87 -21.17
CA TRP A 602 5.31 -15.03 -21.41
C TRP A 602 5.65 -13.82 -22.30
N GLY A 603 6.72 -13.10 -21.97
CA GLY A 603 7.14 -11.87 -22.66
C GLY A 603 7.42 -12.10 -24.16
N ASN A 604 8.09 -13.22 -24.50
CA ASN A 604 8.35 -13.61 -25.90
C ASN A 604 7.05 -13.77 -26.70
N ILE A 605 6.06 -14.49 -26.15
CA ILE A 605 4.79 -14.74 -26.83
C ILE A 605 3.97 -13.44 -26.90
N PHE A 606 3.94 -12.66 -25.81
CA PHE A 606 3.25 -11.38 -25.75
C PHE A 606 3.78 -10.39 -26.80
N ILE A 607 5.09 -10.26 -26.92
CA ILE A 607 5.71 -9.38 -27.93
C ILE A 607 5.44 -9.90 -29.34
N LYS A 608 5.58 -11.20 -29.56
CA LYS A 608 5.30 -11.83 -30.87
C LYS A 608 3.89 -11.55 -31.35
N LEU A 609 2.89 -11.67 -30.45
CA LEU A 609 1.47 -11.52 -30.81
C LEU A 609 1.02 -10.07 -30.96
N PHE A 610 1.50 -9.18 -30.11
CA PHE A 610 0.86 -7.88 -29.89
C PHE A 610 1.70 -6.67 -30.31
N ARG A 611 2.97 -6.85 -30.71
CA ARG A 611 3.83 -5.74 -31.13
C ARG A 611 3.19 -4.90 -32.25
N ASP A 612 2.69 -5.57 -33.30
CA ASP A 612 2.11 -4.89 -34.47
C ASP A 612 0.67 -4.42 -34.23
N ILE A 613 0.05 -4.86 -33.11
CA ILE A 613 -1.28 -4.43 -32.68
C ILE A 613 -1.17 -3.15 -31.84
N SER A 614 -0.10 -3.04 -31.05
CA SER A 614 0.14 -1.89 -30.19
C SER A 614 0.64 -0.68 -30.99
N ARG A 615 -0.02 0.49 -30.82
CA ARG A 615 0.39 1.73 -31.46
C ARG A 615 1.79 2.20 -31.08
N SER A 616 2.24 1.88 -29.86
CA SER A 616 3.58 2.18 -29.38
C SER A 616 4.58 1.07 -29.66
N ASN A 617 4.21 0.03 -30.42
CA ASN A 617 5.01 -1.18 -30.59
C ASN A 617 5.42 -1.82 -29.25
N LEU A 618 4.52 -1.80 -28.26
CA LEU A 618 4.75 -2.30 -26.89
C LEU A 618 5.87 -1.59 -26.10
N LYS A 619 6.23 -0.37 -26.48
CA LYS A 619 7.25 0.40 -25.77
C LYS A 619 6.70 0.89 -24.42
N PHE A 620 6.47 -0.05 -23.49
CA PHE A 620 5.92 0.23 -22.15
C PHE A 620 7.01 0.13 -21.09
N PRO A 621 7.26 1.17 -20.30
CA PRO A 621 8.18 1.09 -19.18
C PRO A 621 7.81 -0.01 -18.17
N LYS A 622 6.52 -0.28 -17.97
CA LYS A 622 6.04 -1.35 -17.07
C LYS A 622 6.42 -2.75 -17.58
N LEU A 623 6.38 -2.99 -18.89
CA LEU A 623 6.81 -4.26 -19.48
C LEU A 623 8.31 -4.46 -19.23
N HIS A 624 9.12 -3.45 -19.57
CA HIS A 624 10.56 -3.48 -19.36
C HIS A 624 10.91 -3.70 -17.87
N SER A 625 10.31 -2.92 -16.96
CA SER A 625 10.62 -3.02 -15.54
C SER A 625 10.24 -4.37 -14.94
N TRP A 626 9.16 -4.98 -15.42
CA TRP A 626 8.76 -6.32 -14.97
C TRP A 626 9.71 -7.40 -15.47
N ILE A 627 10.19 -7.30 -16.70
CA ILE A 627 11.14 -8.26 -17.28
C ILE A 627 12.51 -8.20 -16.60
N TYR A 628 13.02 -6.99 -16.33
CA TYR A 628 14.40 -6.79 -15.94
C TYR A 628 14.64 -6.51 -14.47
N HIS A 629 13.67 -5.96 -13.75
CA HIS A 629 13.93 -5.44 -12.40
C HIS A 629 13.21 -6.19 -11.27
N ILE A 630 12.16 -6.95 -11.56
CA ILE A 630 11.35 -7.55 -10.49
C ILE A 630 12.11 -8.62 -9.70
N VAL A 631 12.89 -9.48 -10.37
CA VAL A 631 13.62 -10.57 -9.71
C VAL A 631 14.72 -10.00 -8.80
N ASP A 632 15.44 -8.98 -9.25
CA ASP A 632 16.46 -8.31 -8.43
C ASP A 632 15.81 -7.53 -7.28
N THR A 633 14.62 -6.94 -7.51
CA THR A 633 13.84 -6.31 -6.43
C THR A 633 13.45 -7.33 -5.36
N ILE A 634 13.11 -8.58 -5.73
CA ILE A 634 12.81 -9.63 -4.75
C ILE A 634 14.06 -10.00 -3.96
N ARG A 635 15.24 -10.11 -4.59
CA ARG A 635 16.48 -10.36 -3.87
C ARG A 635 16.80 -9.26 -2.86
N GLU A 636 16.55 -8.01 -3.21
CA GLU A 636 16.79 -6.85 -2.34
C GLU A 636 15.72 -6.70 -1.25
N HIS A 637 14.45 -6.70 -1.63
CA HIS A 637 13.32 -6.28 -0.79
C HIS A 637 12.30 -7.38 -0.50
N VAL A 638 12.61 -8.63 -0.89
CA VAL A 638 11.90 -9.89 -0.63
C VAL A 638 10.58 -10.07 -1.41
N ALA A 639 9.68 -10.92 -0.90
CA ALA A 639 8.46 -11.29 -1.60
C ALA A 639 7.56 -10.08 -1.96
N ILE A 640 7.03 -10.09 -3.18
CA ILE A 640 6.24 -8.98 -3.75
C ILE A 640 5.02 -8.63 -2.89
N ASN A 641 4.43 -9.62 -2.22
CA ASN A 641 3.31 -9.40 -1.30
C ASN A 641 3.63 -8.41 -0.17
N GLY A 642 4.91 -8.25 0.17
CA GLY A 642 5.39 -7.34 1.22
C GLY A 642 5.37 -5.86 0.86
N TYR A 643 5.28 -5.51 -0.43
CA TYR A 643 5.33 -4.13 -0.91
C TYR A 643 4.29 -3.79 -1.99
N THR A 644 3.12 -4.43 -1.98
CA THR A 644 2.02 -4.07 -2.89
C THR A 644 1.23 -2.85 -2.41
N THR A 645 0.82 -1.98 -3.34
CA THR A 645 -0.04 -0.81 -3.04
C THR A 645 -1.43 -1.22 -2.57
N GLU A 646 -1.92 -2.39 -2.93
CA GLU A 646 -3.28 -2.88 -2.64
C GLU A 646 -3.68 -2.73 -1.17
N THR A 647 -2.78 -3.13 -0.26
CA THR A 647 -3.04 -3.05 1.19
C THR A 647 -3.05 -1.62 1.73
N TYR A 648 -2.34 -0.71 1.08
CA TYR A 648 -2.27 0.70 1.46
C TYR A 648 -3.39 1.53 0.86
N GLU A 649 -3.81 1.26 -0.38
CA GLU A 649 -4.95 1.95 -1.00
C GLU A 649 -6.25 1.74 -0.21
N SER A 650 -6.40 0.59 0.43
CA SER A 650 -7.53 0.34 1.34
C SER A 650 -7.62 1.38 2.46
N LEU A 651 -6.47 1.94 2.89
CA LEU A 651 -6.41 2.99 3.91
C LEU A 651 -7.01 4.31 3.44
N HIS A 652 -7.05 4.58 2.14
CA HIS A 652 -7.70 5.78 1.62
C HIS A 652 -9.18 5.84 1.99
N LYS A 653 -9.85 4.68 2.11
CA LYS A 653 -11.24 4.63 2.61
C LYS A 653 -11.31 5.14 4.04
N THR A 654 -10.45 4.63 4.92
CA THR A 654 -10.47 4.89 6.36
C THR A 654 -9.91 6.27 6.72
N TYR A 655 -8.77 6.65 6.12
CA TYR A 655 -8.03 7.86 6.49
C TYR A 655 -8.36 9.07 5.62
N VAL A 656 -8.97 8.89 4.45
CA VAL A 656 -9.29 9.99 3.53
C VAL A 656 -10.78 10.10 3.27
N LYS A 657 -11.40 9.09 2.61
CA LYS A 657 -12.77 9.20 2.06
C LYS A 657 -13.85 9.28 3.14
N ILE A 658 -13.80 8.42 4.16
CA ILE A 658 -14.77 8.45 5.28
C ILE A 658 -14.64 9.74 6.10
N PRO A 659 -13.46 10.13 6.61
CA PRO A 659 -13.30 11.37 7.36
C PRO A 659 -13.67 12.61 6.52
N TYR A 660 -13.34 12.64 5.23
CA TYR A 660 -13.74 13.71 4.33
C TYR A 660 -15.28 13.84 4.25
N ARG A 661 -16.00 12.73 4.11
CA ARG A 661 -17.48 12.75 4.09
C ARG A 661 -18.08 13.24 5.41
N LEU A 662 -17.41 12.97 6.53
CA LEU A 662 -17.82 13.41 7.87
C LEU A 662 -17.43 14.86 8.17
N SER A 663 -16.58 15.48 7.37
CA SER A 663 -16.13 16.86 7.53
C SER A 663 -17.16 17.89 7.01
N ASN A 664 -17.00 19.15 7.40
CA ASN A 664 -17.77 20.27 6.87
C ASN A 664 -17.17 20.85 5.57
N LYS A 665 -16.18 20.20 4.98
CA LYS A 665 -15.45 20.60 3.76
C LYS A 665 -14.63 21.89 3.89
N LYS A 666 -14.35 22.36 5.12
CA LYS A 666 -13.49 23.50 5.40
C LYS A 666 -12.32 23.04 6.27
N ASN A 667 -11.08 23.44 5.94
CA ASN A 667 -9.87 22.96 6.63
C ASN A 667 -9.91 21.43 6.82
N VAL A 668 -10.07 20.73 5.71
CA VAL A 668 -10.40 19.30 5.68
C VAL A 668 -9.32 18.47 6.37
N GLU A 669 -8.07 18.73 6.08
CA GLU A 669 -6.91 18.01 6.61
C GLU A 669 -6.88 18.08 8.16
N LYS A 670 -7.13 19.25 8.73
CA LYS A 670 -7.24 19.42 10.19
C LYS A 670 -8.33 18.52 10.79
N GLN A 671 -9.53 18.55 10.21
CA GLN A 671 -10.65 17.74 10.69
C GLN A 671 -10.39 16.24 10.56
N ILE A 672 -9.70 15.83 9.50
CA ILE A 672 -9.32 14.43 9.32
C ILE A 672 -8.29 14.03 10.38
N MET A 673 -7.26 14.84 10.63
CA MET A 673 -6.24 14.55 11.64
C MET A 673 -6.86 14.46 13.05
N GLU A 674 -7.81 15.33 13.39
CA GLU A 674 -8.58 15.27 14.65
C GLU A 674 -9.41 13.98 14.74
N ASN A 675 -10.04 13.56 13.63
CA ASN A 675 -10.84 12.33 13.58
C ASN A 675 -9.96 11.08 13.78
N ILE A 676 -8.81 11.03 13.12
CA ILE A 676 -7.83 9.94 13.26
C ILE A 676 -7.31 9.87 14.68
N ARG A 677 -6.96 11.01 15.30
CA ARG A 677 -6.56 11.07 16.69
C ARG A 677 -7.63 10.47 17.61
N CYS A 678 -8.88 10.92 17.48
CA CYS A 678 -10.00 10.38 18.25
C CYS A 678 -10.15 8.86 18.08
N ARG A 679 -10.02 8.36 16.84
CA ARG A 679 -10.09 6.93 16.53
C ARG A 679 -8.96 6.13 17.20
N THR A 680 -7.73 6.63 17.16
CA THR A 680 -6.60 5.97 17.83
C THR A 680 -6.77 5.94 19.36
N ILE A 681 -7.29 7.01 19.98
CA ILE A 681 -7.60 7.03 21.41
C ILE A 681 -8.61 5.95 21.80
N VAL A 682 -9.67 5.79 20.99
CA VAL A 682 -10.69 4.75 21.20
C VAL A 682 -10.10 3.34 21.07
N MET A 683 -9.29 3.10 20.04
CA MET A 683 -8.64 1.82 19.83
C MET A 683 -7.70 1.43 21.00
N ARG A 684 -6.89 2.37 21.50
CA ARG A 684 -6.03 2.14 22.66
C ARG A 684 -6.82 1.77 23.93
N ASN A 685 -7.96 2.40 24.16
CA ASN A 685 -8.82 2.06 25.30
C ASN A 685 -9.43 0.67 25.18
N ARG A 686 -9.69 0.18 23.97
CA ARG A 686 -10.18 -1.17 23.73
C ARG A 686 -9.12 -2.22 24.07
N VAL A 687 -7.88 -2.03 23.64
CA VAL A 687 -6.76 -2.92 23.95
C VAL A 687 -6.52 -3.03 25.46
N LYS A 688 -6.64 -1.92 26.21
CA LYS A 688 -6.55 -1.94 27.68
C LYS A 688 -7.67 -2.79 28.33
N LYS A 689 -8.88 -2.84 27.72
CA LYS A 689 -10.02 -3.63 28.24
C LYS A 689 -9.92 -5.12 27.93
N THR A 690 -9.22 -5.53 26.87
CA THR A 690 -9.08 -6.94 26.44
C THR A 690 -7.99 -7.71 27.19
N LYS A 691 -7.39 -7.14 28.25
CA LYS A 691 -6.47 -7.87 29.15
C LYS A 691 -7.13 -8.94 30.01
N THR A 692 -8.45 -9.07 30.01
CA THR A 692 -9.11 -10.33 30.37
C THR A 692 -9.15 -11.18 29.11
N PRO A 693 -8.53 -12.36 29.06
CA PRO A 693 -8.82 -13.30 28.01
C PRO A 693 -10.33 -13.56 28.11
N VAL A 694 -11.09 -13.05 27.14
CA VAL A 694 -12.35 -13.69 26.81
C VAL A 694 -11.89 -15.04 26.29
N ALA A 695 -11.87 -16.03 27.16
CA ALA A 695 -11.89 -17.41 26.72
C ALA A 695 -13.12 -17.45 25.81
N PHE A 696 -12.91 -17.41 24.51
CA PHE A 696 -13.83 -17.99 23.57
C PHE A 696 -13.79 -19.47 23.90
N THR A 697 -14.54 -19.88 24.91
CA THR A 697 -15.06 -21.22 24.95
C THR A 697 -15.95 -21.24 23.70
N TYR A 698 -15.38 -21.69 22.59
CA TYR A 698 -16.13 -22.35 21.56
C TYR A 698 -16.74 -23.55 22.26
N THR A 699 -17.92 -23.33 22.86
CA THR A 699 -18.76 -24.46 23.15
C THR A 699 -19.12 -25.02 21.79
N ALA A 700 -18.72 -26.25 21.51
CA ALA A 700 -19.08 -27.03 20.32
C ALA A 700 -20.62 -27.09 20.08
N LYS A 701 -21.42 -26.48 20.91
CA LYS A 701 -22.88 -26.31 20.80
C LYS A 701 -23.35 -25.44 19.65
N LEU A 702 -22.49 -24.66 18.97
CA LEU A 702 -22.87 -23.95 17.74
C LEU A 702 -22.94 -24.87 16.52
N PHE A 703 -22.40 -26.10 16.62
CA PHE A 703 -22.42 -27.10 15.57
C PHE A 703 -22.81 -28.49 16.11
N ASP A 704 -23.70 -28.57 17.11
CA ASP A 704 -24.46 -29.79 17.33
C ASP A 704 -25.46 -29.94 16.18
N PHE A 705 -24.93 -30.23 14.98
CA PHE A 705 -25.70 -30.92 13.99
C PHE A 705 -25.93 -32.35 14.51
N ASN A 706 -27.00 -32.56 15.24
CA ASN A 706 -27.54 -33.90 15.40
C ASN A 706 -27.98 -34.36 13.99
N PHE A 707 -27.02 -34.78 13.18
CA PHE A 707 -27.29 -35.62 12.02
C PHE A 707 -27.73 -36.98 12.56
N SER A 708 -28.95 -37.02 13.05
CA SER A 708 -29.52 -38.33 13.33
C SER A 708 -29.72 -39.02 11.98
N GLU A 709 -29.30 -40.24 11.88
CA GLU A 709 -29.52 -41.11 10.71
C GLU A 709 -30.99 -41.10 10.28
N ALA A 710 -31.91 -40.85 11.23
CA ALA A 710 -33.35 -40.65 11.02
C ALA A 710 -33.63 -39.42 10.10
N ILE A 711 -33.00 -38.28 10.31
CA ILE A 711 -33.22 -37.05 9.49
C ILE A 711 -32.73 -37.27 8.06
N ILE A 712 -31.60 -37.94 7.88
CA ILE A 712 -31.06 -38.23 6.56
C ILE A 712 -31.94 -39.24 5.82
N ASN A 713 -32.44 -40.25 6.52
CA ASN A 713 -33.35 -41.22 5.92
C ASN A 713 -34.70 -40.59 5.57
N GLU A 714 -35.25 -39.70 6.41
CA GLU A 714 -36.46 -38.94 6.12
C GLU A 714 -36.31 -38.08 4.85
N HIS A 715 -35.18 -37.39 4.69
CA HIS A 715 -34.90 -36.62 3.48
C HIS A 715 -34.61 -37.48 2.27
N ARG A 716 -33.92 -38.62 2.43
CA ARG A 716 -33.66 -39.57 1.32
C ARG A 716 -34.95 -40.10 0.74
N ASP A 717 -35.94 -40.42 1.58
CA ASP A 717 -37.18 -41.03 1.21
C ASP A 717 -38.27 -40.00 0.84
N ASN A 718 -37.94 -38.72 0.78
CA ASN A 718 -38.87 -37.66 0.41
C ASN A 718 -39.19 -37.70 -1.10
N LEU A 719 -40.44 -38.01 -1.42
CA LEU A 719 -40.96 -38.12 -2.80
C LEU A 719 -40.92 -36.83 -3.63
N LYS A 720 -40.61 -35.68 -3.04
CA LYS A 720 -40.48 -34.37 -3.70
C LYS A 720 -39.05 -34.12 -4.25
N LEU A 721 -38.08 -34.95 -3.91
CA LEU A 721 -36.71 -34.82 -4.38
C LEU A 721 -36.56 -35.37 -5.80
N ASN A 722 -35.81 -34.70 -6.66
CA ASN A 722 -35.45 -35.21 -7.95
C ASN A 722 -34.45 -36.40 -7.80
N LYS A 723 -34.35 -37.23 -8.81
CA LYS A 723 -33.56 -38.47 -8.82
C LYS A 723 -32.05 -38.24 -8.46
N ASN A 724 -31.51 -37.06 -8.80
CA ASN A 724 -30.12 -36.73 -8.51
C ASN A 724 -29.93 -36.31 -7.07
N MET A 725 -30.88 -35.58 -6.48
CA MET A 725 -30.86 -35.22 -5.06
C MET A 725 -31.02 -36.46 -4.18
N SER A 726 -31.93 -37.38 -4.50
CA SER A 726 -32.10 -38.65 -3.77
C SER A 726 -30.82 -39.51 -3.82
N LYS A 727 -30.10 -39.55 -4.94
CA LYS A 727 -28.78 -40.19 -5.04
C LYS A 727 -27.71 -39.45 -4.19
N GLY A 728 -27.76 -38.15 -4.14
CA GLY A 728 -26.87 -37.34 -3.30
C GLY A 728 -27.05 -37.65 -1.82
N PHE A 729 -28.30 -37.68 -1.35
CA PHE A 729 -28.59 -38.03 0.05
C PHE A 729 -28.22 -39.48 0.37
N ALA A 730 -28.42 -40.43 -0.53
CA ALA A 730 -28.05 -41.86 -0.34
C ALA A 730 -26.54 -42.05 -0.13
N LYS A 731 -25.70 -41.20 -0.75
CA LYS A 731 -24.24 -41.27 -0.62
C LYS A 731 -23.63 -40.29 0.38
N PHE A 732 -24.44 -39.41 0.97
CA PHE A 732 -23.94 -38.32 1.82
C PHE A 732 -23.14 -38.83 3.02
N ILE A 733 -23.65 -39.80 3.75
CA ILE A 733 -22.98 -40.38 4.93
C ILE A 733 -21.66 -41.06 4.54
N ASP A 734 -21.62 -41.77 3.41
CA ASP A 734 -20.38 -42.42 2.94
C ASP A 734 -19.32 -41.41 2.59
N CYS A 735 -19.72 -40.32 1.91
CA CYS A 735 -18.82 -39.21 1.57
C CYS A 735 -18.34 -38.47 2.83
N LEU A 736 -19.23 -38.20 3.80
CA LEU A 736 -18.89 -37.55 5.05
C LEU A 736 -17.94 -38.41 5.89
N ASN A 737 -18.22 -39.72 6.01
CA ASN A 737 -17.33 -40.65 6.71
C ASN A 737 -15.96 -40.80 6.05
N SER A 738 -15.91 -40.76 4.71
CA SER A 738 -14.65 -40.78 3.98
C SER A 738 -13.86 -39.49 4.19
N TYR A 739 -14.53 -38.35 4.24
CA TYR A 739 -13.93 -37.04 4.54
C TYR A 739 -13.40 -36.95 5.96
N LEU A 740 -14.19 -37.41 6.96
CA LEU A 740 -13.78 -37.43 8.34
C LEU A 740 -12.62 -38.41 8.60
N LYS A 741 -12.55 -39.53 7.85
CA LYS A 741 -11.39 -40.41 7.91
C LYS A 741 -10.13 -39.75 7.37
N LEU A 742 -10.24 -38.97 6.29
CA LEU A 742 -9.12 -38.16 5.77
C LEU A 742 -8.64 -37.11 6.76
N LEU A 743 -9.54 -36.46 7.47
CA LEU A 743 -9.18 -35.51 8.54
C LEU A 743 -8.50 -36.19 9.75
N ASN A 744 -8.92 -37.41 10.13
CA ASN A 744 -8.33 -38.15 11.23
C ASN A 744 -6.95 -38.73 10.85
N THR A 745 -6.72 -39.13 9.59
CA THR A 745 -5.39 -39.59 9.15
C THR A 745 -4.37 -38.47 9.11
N THR A 746 -4.80 -37.23 8.92
CA THR A 746 -3.91 -36.03 9.02
C THR A 746 -3.65 -35.62 10.47
N SER A 747 -4.38 -36.12 11.45
CA SER A 747 -4.17 -35.83 12.87
C SER A 747 -3.42 -36.93 13.64
N GLU A 748 -3.20 -38.11 13.05
CA GLU A 748 -2.42 -39.21 13.66
C GLU A 748 -0.98 -39.30 13.10
N ASP A 749 -0.66 -38.56 12.02
CA ASP A 749 0.68 -38.50 11.43
C ASP A 749 1.36 -37.12 11.66
N CYS A 750 0.86 -36.30 12.61
CA CYS A 750 1.49 -35.05 13.05
C CYS A 750 1.86 -35.16 14.53
#